data_d0f590e34ebfcb97a21f8e16d1e5ed7d
#
_entry.id   d0f590e34ebfcb97a21f8e16d1e5ed7d
#
_cell.length_a   1.000
_cell.length_b   1.000
_cell.length_c   1.000
_cell.angle_alpha   90.00
_cell.angle_beta   90.00
_cell.angle_gamma   90.00
#
_symmetry.space_group_name_H-M   'P 1'
#
loop_
_entity.id
_entity.type
_entity.pdbx_description
1 polymer ?
#
loop_
_entity_poly.entity_id
_entity_poly.type
_entity_poly.pdbx_seq_one_letter_code
_entity_poly.pdbx_strand_id
1 'polypeptide(L)'
;MKYSTLTIVFITLSNNAIAAEKPMETITIEHKQAFRGDIPVKELPQSITTLSKDMMVDNGITKFRDALDFSASISRKNNGGALWDSYSIRGLSGNENMPSGYLVNGFSGGRGFVGPRDVSNIEYIEVLKGPGSALYGRSEPGGTINIITKKPQFYQQGKVQAELGSDNHKRVQGDYTNGISDDMAFRINGAWQDSDSFRDHVHYDKFVITPSLYYQLSEQSSLTYEFEYVDQQQMYDRGIVVLNNNFNTVPESRFLGNPNDAPSKVHSWGHQLNYNYDFSHDWTLLFGASYRTATLNGFSSDAELSPVRQSLFEDGRMLTRQHRYRDYKSDDLSLRFELSGHFEIAGITNHILLGADAYDYELRTGLYRYRGGKGTYTIDIYEPQYSTEQGPEVEMQYENNEQQNAYGIYLQDQLDITERFKVMVGLRFDEIEQNIFETKSAVASQSRENRISPRFGMVYELNEAVNLYTSYSEGFLPLSGTDAQGKPFGFEESDSFEVGIKFSFENISGTIALFDASKSNMLVADPVNVGYSAPVGKANSKGVEVDLTGSLGVSTEYTISYAYVKAETANDIVNVDWLVPIPKGSPLVNVPENNVSLALNHDTRLFAQDIKIGTHYQYISDRLGDPADLTFRLPSYQLIGVFAKWQANERTSVSVNVDNVFDESYIASSYNALWAYPGAPIQFKLGVSYDF
;
A
#
# COMPACT_ATOMS: atom_id res chain seq x y z
N MET A 1 -33.32 18.32 1.33
CA MET A 1 -33.07 18.85 2.67
C MET A 1 -33.77 17.93 3.68
N LYS A 2 -33.06 16.95 4.21
CA LYS A 2 -33.49 16.19 5.39
C LYS A 2 -32.26 16.14 6.31
N TYR A 3 -32.31 16.91 7.37
CA TYR A 3 -31.33 16.89 8.43
C TYR A 3 -31.56 15.63 9.28
N SER A 4 -30.63 14.68 9.29
CA SER A 4 -30.59 13.60 10.25
C SER A 4 -29.80 14.08 11.46
N THR A 5 -30.48 14.29 12.57
CA THR A 5 -29.90 14.66 13.85
C THR A 5 -29.20 13.43 14.42
N LEU A 6 -27.88 13.43 14.49
CA LEU A 6 -27.09 12.41 15.14
C LEU A 6 -27.18 12.62 16.66
N THR A 7 -27.91 11.79 17.35
CA THR A 7 -28.01 11.80 18.83
C THR A 7 -26.84 11.00 19.39
N ILE A 8 -25.85 11.70 19.94
CA ILE A 8 -24.72 11.06 20.65
C ILE A 8 -25.24 10.63 22.03
N VAL A 9 -25.33 9.34 22.24
CA VAL A 9 -25.66 8.74 23.54
C VAL A 9 -24.40 8.67 24.39
N PHE A 10 -24.26 9.51 25.40
CA PHE A 10 -23.24 9.35 26.43
C PHE A 10 -23.71 8.29 27.43
N ILE A 11 -23.06 7.12 27.42
CA ILE A 11 -23.23 6.13 28.49
C ILE A 11 -22.30 6.52 29.64
N THR A 12 -22.87 7.03 30.72
CA THR A 12 -22.16 7.24 31.99
C THR A 12 -22.03 5.89 32.70
N LEU A 13 -20.84 5.29 32.65
CA LEU A 13 -20.48 4.15 33.48
C LEU A 13 -20.01 4.65 34.86
N SER A 14 -20.77 4.35 35.87
CA SER A 14 -20.45 4.65 37.29
C SER A 14 -19.34 3.74 37.78
N ASN A 15 -18.25 4.33 38.28
CA ASN A 15 -17.17 3.66 39.00
C ASN A 15 -17.68 3.00 40.29
N ASN A 16 -17.42 1.70 40.43
CA ASN A 16 -17.16 1.06 41.73
C ASN A 16 -16.62 -0.33 41.51
N ALA A 17 -15.30 -0.51 41.63
CA ALA A 17 -14.68 -1.69 42.25
C ALA A 17 -13.17 -1.46 42.36
N ILE A 18 -12.69 -1.27 43.56
CA ILE A 18 -11.27 -1.41 43.90
C ILE A 18 -11.01 -2.91 43.93
N ALA A 19 -10.36 -3.44 42.91
CA ALA A 19 -9.82 -4.79 42.92
C ALA A 19 -8.30 -4.69 43.07
N ALA A 20 -7.74 -5.51 43.96
CA ALA A 20 -6.32 -5.57 44.27
C ALA A 20 -5.47 -5.86 43.01
N GLU A 21 -4.43 -5.05 42.78
CA GLU A 21 -3.43 -5.24 41.77
C GLU A 21 -2.70 -6.59 41.96
N LYS A 22 -3.03 -7.59 41.14
CA LYS A 22 -2.10 -8.64 40.78
C LYS A 22 -1.14 -8.08 39.73
N PRO A 23 0.18 -8.41 39.78
CA PRO A 23 1.09 -8.03 38.70
C PRO A 23 0.54 -8.63 37.39
N MET A 24 0.15 -7.76 36.47
CA MET A 24 -0.43 -8.11 35.18
C MET A 24 0.70 -8.69 34.33
N GLU A 25 0.67 -10.00 34.09
CA GLU A 25 1.46 -10.58 33.01
C GLU A 25 0.96 -9.93 31.73
N THR A 26 1.81 -9.11 31.11
CA THR A 26 1.54 -8.53 29.79
C THR A 26 1.63 -9.69 28.80
N ILE A 27 0.50 -10.31 28.45
CA ILE A 27 0.46 -11.25 27.34
C ILE A 27 0.67 -10.40 26.09
N THR A 28 1.90 -10.27 25.67
CA THR A 28 2.25 -9.71 24.37
C THR A 28 1.83 -10.76 23.35
N ILE A 29 0.75 -10.51 22.62
CA ILE A 29 0.37 -11.33 21.47
C ILE A 29 1.45 -11.10 20.42
N GLU A 30 2.48 -11.94 20.41
CA GLU A 30 3.54 -11.89 19.40
C GLU A 30 2.91 -12.26 18.06
N HIS A 31 2.68 -11.25 17.22
CA HIS A 31 2.31 -11.49 15.84
C HIS A 31 3.57 -11.94 15.11
N LYS A 32 3.52 -13.13 14.54
CA LYS A 32 4.57 -13.61 13.65
C LYS A 32 4.73 -12.60 12.53
N GLN A 33 5.92 -12.06 12.43
CA GLN A 33 6.35 -11.09 11.44
C GLN A 33 6.08 -11.61 10.02
N ALA A 34 6.18 -10.75 9.03
CA ALA A 34 6.03 -11.10 7.62
C ALA A 34 6.88 -12.32 7.18
N PHE A 35 7.92 -12.65 7.92
CA PHE A 35 8.76 -13.83 7.72
C PHE A 35 8.18 -15.14 8.27
N ARG A 36 7.09 -15.08 9.05
CA ARG A 36 6.43 -16.28 9.57
C ARG A 36 7.38 -17.27 10.24
N GLY A 37 8.05 -16.87 11.31
CA GLY A 37 8.97 -17.73 12.07
C GLY A 37 9.56 -17.01 13.28
N ASP A 38 10.24 -17.75 14.16
CA ASP A 38 10.84 -17.21 15.39
C ASP A 38 12.24 -16.63 15.17
N ILE A 39 12.58 -16.29 13.92
CA ILE A 39 13.91 -15.80 13.56
C ILE A 39 13.96 -14.28 13.73
N PRO A 40 14.92 -13.74 14.51
CA PRO A 40 15.10 -12.31 14.67
C PRO A 40 15.35 -11.61 13.33
N VAL A 41 14.80 -10.41 13.12
CA VAL A 41 14.94 -9.63 11.87
C VAL A 41 16.41 -9.42 11.48
N LYS A 42 17.32 -9.27 12.46
CA LYS A 42 18.77 -9.14 12.22
C LYS A 42 19.38 -10.36 11.53
N GLU A 43 18.77 -11.54 11.72
CA GLU A 43 19.25 -12.84 11.20
C GLU A 43 18.54 -13.25 9.90
N LEU A 44 17.60 -12.42 9.41
CA LEU A 44 16.94 -12.65 8.15
C LEU A 44 17.78 -12.13 6.98
N PRO A 45 18.05 -12.93 5.94
CA PRO A 45 18.82 -12.50 4.78
C PRO A 45 17.97 -11.68 3.79
N GLN A 46 17.36 -10.61 4.25
CA GLN A 46 16.54 -9.71 3.42
C GLN A 46 16.42 -8.34 4.07
N SER A 47 16.37 -7.29 3.25
CA SER A 47 16.08 -5.93 3.70
C SER A 47 14.60 -5.79 4.06
N ILE A 48 14.33 -5.28 5.26
CA ILE A 48 12.99 -5.04 5.78
C ILE A 48 12.96 -3.66 6.41
N THR A 49 11.94 -2.86 6.07
CA THR A 49 11.67 -1.57 6.72
C THR A 49 10.38 -1.68 7.51
N THR A 50 10.38 -1.20 8.76
CA THR A 50 9.19 -1.14 9.60
C THR A 50 8.78 0.30 9.83
N LEU A 51 7.51 0.64 9.54
CA LEU A 51 6.92 1.95 9.77
C LEU A 51 5.95 1.83 10.95
N SER A 52 6.29 2.46 12.06
CA SER A 52 5.56 2.31 13.33
C SER A 52 4.29 3.16 13.40
N LYS A 53 3.35 2.76 14.27
CA LYS A 53 2.18 3.56 14.62
C LYS A 53 2.55 4.94 15.14
N ASP A 54 3.56 5.03 16.00
CA ASP A 54 3.95 6.29 16.63
C ASP A 54 4.47 7.28 15.59
N MET A 55 5.26 6.82 14.61
CA MET A 55 5.67 7.64 13.47
C MET A 55 4.45 8.17 12.70
N MET A 56 3.46 7.32 12.41
CA MET A 56 2.25 7.73 11.69
C MET A 56 1.42 8.75 12.50
N VAL A 57 1.24 8.50 13.80
CA VAL A 57 0.45 9.39 14.69
C VAL A 57 1.13 10.74 14.88
N ASP A 58 2.43 10.77 15.15
CA ASP A 58 3.17 12.01 15.41
C ASP A 58 3.19 12.91 14.16
N ASN A 59 3.31 12.33 12.97
CA ASN A 59 3.28 13.07 11.71
C ASN A 59 1.85 13.31 11.17
N GLY A 60 0.79 13.02 11.94
CA GLY A 60 -0.60 13.27 11.54
C GLY A 60 -1.04 12.52 10.27
N ILE A 61 -0.46 11.35 10.03
CA ILE A 61 -0.75 10.52 8.86
C ILE A 61 -2.08 9.80 9.06
N THR A 62 -2.97 9.90 8.08
CA THR A 62 -4.29 9.25 8.08
C THR A 62 -4.48 8.28 6.91
N LYS A 63 -3.63 8.35 5.89
CA LYS A 63 -3.69 7.50 4.70
C LYS A 63 -2.45 6.62 4.62
N PHE A 64 -2.66 5.36 4.31
CA PHE A 64 -1.59 4.37 4.16
C PHE A 64 -0.50 4.80 3.17
N ARG A 65 -0.87 5.34 2.01
CA ARG A 65 0.10 5.82 1.00
C ARG A 65 1.06 6.89 1.52
N ASP A 66 0.57 7.76 2.45
CA ASP A 66 1.39 8.84 3.00
C ASP A 66 2.41 8.28 4.03
N ALA A 67 2.07 7.16 4.71
CA ALA A 67 3.02 6.44 5.53
C ALA A 67 4.17 5.82 4.70
N LEU A 68 3.89 5.37 3.47
CA LEU A 68 4.89 4.77 2.61
C LEU A 68 5.98 5.74 2.15
N ASP A 69 5.74 7.05 2.17
CA ASP A 69 6.74 8.07 1.84
C ASP A 69 7.93 8.10 2.82
N PHE A 70 7.79 7.49 3.99
CA PHE A 70 8.88 7.34 4.96
C PHE A 70 9.85 6.19 4.61
N SER A 71 9.58 5.43 3.56
CA SER A 71 10.48 4.42 2.99
C SER A 71 10.97 4.86 1.62
N ALA A 72 12.22 5.25 1.50
CA ALA A 72 12.80 5.80 0.26
C ALA A 72 12.82 4.80 -0.90
N SER A 73 12.72 3.49 -0.64
CA SER A 73 12.61 2.45 -1.68
C SER A 73 11.26 2.40 -2.37
N ILE A 74 10.26 3.14 -1.85
CA ILE A 74 8.90 3.18 -2.38
C ILE A 74 8.69 4.47 -3.17
N SER A 75 8.03 4.35 -4.33
CA SER A 75 7.66 5.49 -5.17
C SER A 75 6.16 5.45 -5.45
N ARG A 76 5.53 6.63 -5.42
CA ARG A 76 4.11 6.78 -5.75
C ARG A 76 3.89 6.54 -7.24
N LYS A 77 2.82 5.83 -7.57
CA LYS A 77 2.35 5.60 -8.94
C LYS A 77 1.02 6.32 -9.17
N ASN A 78 0.51 6.24 -10.40
CA ASN A 78 -0.84 6.69 -10.70
C ASN A 78 -1.87 5.88 -9.89
N ASN A 79 -2.64 6.56 -9.08
CA ASN A 79 -3.56 5.96 -8.10
C ASN A 79 -5.03 6.04 -8.53
N GLY A 80 -5.29 6.12 -9.83
CA GLY A 80 -6.65 6.15 -10.35
C GLY A 80 -7.50 7.29 -9.79
N GLY A 81 -6.96 8.53 -9.71
CA GLY A 81 -7.70 9.66 -9.13
C GLY A 81 -7.88 9.56 -7.62
N ALA A 82 -6.91 8.98 -6.93
CA ALA A 82 -6.89 8.72 -5.48
C ALA A 82 -7.97 7.72 -4.98
N LEU A 83 -8.49 6.86 -5.85
CA LEU A 83 -9.46 5.82 -5.48
C LEU A 83 -8.85 4.54 -4.94
N TRP A 84 -7.54 4.35 -5.09
CA TRP A 84 -6.82 3.18 -4.57
C TRP A 84 -5.36 3.51 -4.28
N ASP A 85 -4.70 2.61 -3.57
CA ASP A 85 -3.27 2.71 -3.32
C ASP A 85 -2.50 2.09 -4.49
N SER A 86 -1.49 2.82 -5.00
CA SER A 86 -0.61 2.36 -6.07
C SER A 86 0.80 2.87 -5.83
N TYR A 87 1.76 1.94 -5.84
CA TYR A 87 3.16 2.20 -5.54
C TYR A 87 4.07 1.23 -6.30
N SER A 88 5.35 1.56 -6.35
CA SER A 88 6.41 0.63 -6.74
C SER A 88 7.43 0.53 -5.62
N ILE A 89 8.01 -0.65 -5.45
CA ILE A 89 9.14 -0.89 -4.55
C ILE A 89 10.36 -1.15 -5.43
N ARG A 90 11.48 -0.48 -5.14
CA ARG A 90 12.69 -0.57 -6.01
C ARG A 90 12.40 -0.27 -7.47
N GLY A 91 11.44 0.60 -7.74
CA GLY A 91 11.00 0.97 -9.09
C GLY A 91 10.17 -0.09 -9.83
N LEU A 92 9.98 -1.28 -9.28
CA LEU A 92 9.15 -2.32 -9.87
C LEU A 92 7.76 -2.33 -9.23
N SER A 93 6.72 -2.41 -10.04
CA SER A 93 5.32 -2.55 -9.65
C SER A 93 4.67 -3.64 -10.47
N GLY A 94 3.52 -4.16 -10.02
CA GLY A 94 2.67 -5.00 -10.84
C GLY A 94 2.01 -4.20 -11.99
N ASN A 95 0.74 -4.48 -12.27
CA ASN A 95 0.01 -3.79 -13.33
C ASN A 95 -0.24 -2.32 -12.98
N GLU A 96 0.18 -1.39 -13.86
CA GLU A 96 0.06 0.07 -13.63
C GLU A 96 -1.38 0.59 -13.56
N ASN A 97 -2.34 -0.15 -14.12
CA ASN A 97 -3.75 0.23 -14.16
C ASN A 97 -4.61 -0.46 -13.09
N MET A 98 -3.97 -1.17 -12.15
CA MET A 98 -4.61 -1.87 -11.06
C MET A 98 -4.07 -1.38 -9.71
N PRO A 99 -4.83 -1.52 -8.63
CA PRO A 99 -4.29 -1.31 -7.28
C PRO A 99 -3.08 -2.20 -7.02
N SER A 100 -2.08 -1.67 -6.31
CA SER A 100 -0.97 -2.50 -5.83
C SER A 100 -1.45 -3.48 -4.76
N GLY A 101 -0.94 -4.70 -4.81
CA GLY A 101 -1.26 -5.72 -3.81
C GLY A 101 -0.49 -5.49 -2.51
N TYR A 102 -1.17 -5.62 -1.38
CA TYR A 102 -0.56 -5.66 -0.05
C TYR A 102 -1.25 -6.71 0.82
N LEU A 103 -0.63 -7.04 1.94
CA LEU A 103 -1.15 -8.00 2.91
C LEU A 103 -1.67 -7.27 4.16
N VAL A 104 -2.65 -7.87 4.82
CA VAL A 104 -3.11 -7.51 6.16
C VAL A 104 -3.02 -8.76 7.03
N ASN A 105 -2.14 -8.73 8.03
CA ASN A 105 -1.83 -9.90 8.88
C ASN A 105 -1.45 -11.15 8.06
N GLY A 106 -0.76 -10.94 6.94
CA GLY A 106 -0.34 -12.02 6.04
C GLY A 106 -1.38 -12.54 5.06
N PHE A 107 -2.59 -11.98 5.01
CA PHE A 107 -3.62 -12.28 4.01
C PHE A 107 -3.74 -11.16 2.99
N SER A 108 -4.22 -11.47 1.79
CA SER A 108 -4.49 -10.46 0.76
C SER A 108 -5.44 -9.38 1.29
N GLY A 109 -4.99 -8.12 1.30
CA GLY A 109 -5.73 -6.99 1.87
C GLY A 109 -6.16 -5.94 0.85
N GLY A 110 -5.52 -5.89 -0.31
CA GLY A 110 -5.71 -4.79 -1.24
C GLY A 110 -5.78 -5.17 -2.71
N ARG A 111 -5.72 -6.45 -3.01
CA ARG A 111 -5.83 -6.89 -4.40
C ARG A 111 -7.29 -6.93 -4.83
N GLY A 112 -7.75 -5.88 -5.31
CA GLY A 112 -9.13 -5.59 -5.62
C GLY A 112 -9.36 -4.12 -5.30
N PHE A 113 -10.48 -3.60 -5.64
CA PHE A 113 -10.76 -2.17 -5.54
C PHE A 113 -11.30 -1.80 -4.15
N VAL A 114 -10.49 -2.03 -3.11
CA VAL A 114 -10.85 -1.83 -1.69
C VAL A 114 -10.77 -0.37 -1.22
N GLY A 115 -10.37 0.54 -2.10
CA GLY A 115 -10.13 1.95 -1.78
C GLY A 115 -8.81 2.21 -1.05
N PRO A 116 -8.45 3.49 -0.85
CA PRO A 116 -7.28 3.86 -0.06
C PRO A 116 -7.43 3.45 1.39
N ARG A 117 -6.40 2.74 1.91
CA ARG A 117 -6.43 2.24 3.27
C ARG A 117 -6.27 3.35 4.30
N ASP A 118 -7.04 3.24 5.39
CA ASP A 118 -6.93 4.08 6.59
C ASP A 118 -5.91 3.52 7.57
N VAL A 119 -5.19 4.39 8.29
CA VAL A 119 -4.17 3.94 9.24
C VAL A 119 -4.69 3.75 10.67
N SER A 120 -5.96 4.05 10.97
CA SER A 120 -6.50 4.05 12.34
C SER A 120 -6.34 2.73 13.09
N ASN A 121 -6.40 1.59 12.39
CA ASN A 121 -6.23 0.25 12.98
C ASN A 121 -4.83 -0.36 12.76
N ILE A 122 -3.87 0.39 12.22
CA ILE A 122 -2.52 -0.11 11.95
C ILE A 122 -1.65 0.01 13.21
N GLU A 123 -0.99 -1.08 13.58
CA GLU A 123 0.04 -1.09 14.63
C GLU A 123 1.42 -0.79 14.02
N TYR A 124 1.75 -1.44 12.89
CA TYR A 124 2.93 -1.15 12.09
C TYR A 124 2.79 -1.70 10.66
N ILE A 125 3.61 -1.21 9.76
CA ILE A 125 3.70 -1.65 8.38
C ILE A 125 5.08 -2.24 8.16
N GLU A 126 5.15 -3.45 7.63
CA GLU A 126 6.39 -4.10 7.20
C GLU A 126 6.52 -4.01 5.68
N VAL A 127 7.66 -3.54 5.22
CA VAL A 127 8.05 -3.49 3.81
C VAL A 127 9.16 -4.50 3.59
N LEU A 128 8.83 -5.64 3.02
CA LEU A 128 9.80 -6.66 2.61
C LEU A 128 10.25 -6.35 1.20
N LYS A 129 11.54 -6.09 1.02
CA LYS A 129 12.11 -5.70 -0.26
C LYS A 129 12.55 -6.92 -1.05
N GLY A 130 12.25 -6.92 -2.36
CA GLY A 130 12.40 -8.09 -3.24
C GLY A 130 11.18 -9.01 -3.26
N PRO A 131 11.08 -9.90 -4.26
CA PRO A 131 9.94 -10.79 -4.44
C PRO A 131 9.64 -11.67 -3.23
N GLY A 132 8.36 -11.75 -2.84
CA GLY A 132 7.90 -12.50 -1.67
C GLY A 132 7.21 -13.83 -1.97
N SER A 133 7.21 -14.29 -3.23
CA SER A 133 6.36 -15.42 -3.63
C SER A 133 6.70 -16.75 -2.96
N ALA A 134 7.94 -16.96 -2.55
CA ALA A 134 8.33 -18.18 -1.82
C ALA A 134 7.56 -18.36 -0.49
N LEU A 135 6.98 -17.31 0.06
CA LEU A 135 6.16 -17.36 1.29
C LEU A 135 4.68 -17.05 1.04
N TYR A 136 4.39 -16.13 0.12
CA TYR A 136 3.05 -15.54 -0.03
C TYR A 136 2.34 -15.93 -1.33
N GLY A 137 3.00 -16.71 -2.21
CA GLY A 137 2.50 -17.03 -3.55
C GLY A 137 2.52 -15.79 -4.43
N ARG A 138 1.37 -15.41 -4.99
CA ARG A 138 1.28 -14.19 -5.82
C ARG A 138 1.74 -12.95 -5.06
N SER A 139 2.76 -12.25 -5.56
CA SER A 139 3.32 -11.05 -4.93
C SER A 139 3.72 -9.97 -5.94
N GLU A 140 3.77 -8.72 -5.49
CA GLU A 140 4.30 -7.62 -6.28
C GLU A 140 5.80 -7.85 -6.57
N PRO A 141 6.28 -7.48 -7.77
CA PRO A 141 7.64 -7.82 -8.22
C PRO A 141 8.75 -7.14 -7.43
N GLY A 142 8.53 -5.94 -6.93
CA GLY A 142 9.54 -5.15 -6.19
C GLY A 142 9.61 -5.48 -4.71
N GLY A 143 8.58 -6.09 -4.13
CA GLY A 143 8.50 -6.40 -2.72
C GLY A 143 7.09 -6.63 -2.22
N THR A 144 6.97 -6.97 -0.95
CA THR A 144 5.69 -7.22 -0.29
C THR A 144 5.49 -6.27 0.87
N ILE A 145 4.35 -5.60 0.94
CA ILE A 145 3.94 -4.83 2.12
C ILE A 145 2.97 -5.67 2.93
N ASN A 146 3.23 -5.77 4.24
CA ASN A 146 2.34 -6.43 5.19
C ASN A 146 1.95 -5.44 6.28
N ILE A 147 0.67 -5.24 6.45
CA ILE A 147 0.08 -4.36 7.45
C ILE A 147 -0.29 -5.22 8.65
N ILE A 148 0.22 -4.86 9.82
CA ILE A 148 -0.15 -5.51 11.07
C ILE A 148 -1.16 -4.60 11.79
N THR A 149 -2.32 -5.17 12.08
CA THR A 149 -3.40 -4.47 12.75
C THR A 149 -3.24 -4.51 14.26
N LYS A 150 -3.78 -3.51 14.95
CA LYS A 150 -3.86 -3.46 16.41
C LYS A 150 -4.67 -4.63 16.94
N LYS A 151 -4.17 -5.30 17.98
CA LYS A 151 -4.81 -6.48 18.58
C LYS A 151 -5.46 -6.19 19.92
N PRO A 152 -6.50 -6.97 20.31
CA PRO A 152 -7.09 -6.89 21.63
C PRO A 152 -6.07 -7.03 22.75
N GLN A 153 -6.28 -6.29 23.86
CA GLN A 153 -5.47 -6.35 25.08
C GLN A 153 -6.39 -6.62 26.27
N PHE A 154 -5.85 -7.28 27.29
CA PHE A 154 -6.62 -7.62 28.50
C PHE A 154 -6.75 -6.46 29.49
N TYR A 155 -5.92 -5.43 29.37
CA TYR A 155 -6.01 -4.21 30.16
C TYR A 155 -6.85 -3.16 29.44
N GLN A 156 -7.56 -2.36 30.23
CA GLN A 156 -8.33 -1.25 29.68
C GLN A 156 -7.42 -0.18 29.11
N GLN A 157 -7.63 0.15 27.86
CA GLN A 157 -6.99 1.27 27.17
C GLN A 157 -7.97 1.84 26.15
N GLY A 158 -8.10 3.15 26.14
CA GLY A 158 -8.94 3.83 25.17
C GLY A 158 -8.32 5.15 24.74
N LYS A 159 -8.59 5.54 23.49
CA LYS A 159 -8.19 6.83 22.91
C LYS A 159 -9.28 7.33 21.99
N VAL A 160 -9.65 8.59 22.14
CA VAL A 160 -10.48 9.32 21.17
C VAL A 160 -9.70 10.52 20.68
N GLN A 161 -9.73 10.76 19.38
CA GLN A 161 -9.06 11.89 18.75
C GLN A 161 -10.00 12.61 17.80
N ALA A 162 -9.98 13.95 17.84
CA ALA A 162 -10.66 14.81 16.87
C ALA A 162 -9.65 15.72 16.20
N GLU A 163 -9.77 15.89 14.90
CA GLU A 163 -8.87 16.69 14.06
C GLU A 163 -9.65 17.67 13.19
N LEU A 164 -9.12 18.87 13.06
CA LEU A 164 -9.55 19.90 12.11
C LEU A 164 -8.33 20.36 11.31
N GLY A 165 -8.51 20.70 10.04
CA GLY A 165 -7.37 21.13 9.21
C GLY A 165 -7.77 21.92 7.97
N SER A 166 -6.79 22.13 7.12
CA SER A 166 -6.95 22.74 5.80
C SER A 166 -7.99 22.00 4.98
N ASP A 167 -8.59 22.66 3.99
CA ASP A 167 -9.57 22.10 3.08
C ASP A 167 -10.79 21.48 3.82
N ASN A 168 -11.30 22.19 4.82
CA ASN A 168 -12.44 21.74 5.65
C ASN A 168 -12.24 20.36 6.28
N HIS A 169 -11.00 19.91 6.45
CA HIS A 169 -10.69 18.61 7.03
C HIS A 169 -11.29 18.47 8.42
N LYS A 170 -12.08 17.43 8.63
CA LYS A 170 -12.68 17.02 9.90
C LYS A 170 -12.51 15.52 10.04
N ARG A 171 -11.93 15.08 11.14
CA ARG A 171 -11.77 13.66 11.42
C ARG A 171 -12.04 13.39 12.89
N VAL A 172 -12.73 12.30 13.16
CA VAL A 172 -12.88 11.73 14.50
C VAL A 172 -12.49 10.27 14.43
N GLN A 173 -11.63 9.83 15.33
CA GLN A 173 -11.26 8.43 15.46
C GLN A 173 -11.29 7.98 16.90
N GLY A 174 -11.59 6.71 17.10
CA GLY A 174 -11.62 6.07 18.41
C GLY A 174 -10.95 4.71 18.37
N ASP A 175 -10.32 4.34 19.47
CA ASP A 175 -9.67 3.06 19.72
C ASP A 175 -9.93 2.67 21.17
N TYR A 176 -10.49 1.49 21.41
CA TYR A 176 -10.74 0.99 22.74
C TYR A 176 -10.51 -0.51 22.83
N THR A 177 -9.80 -0.95 23.85
CA THR A 177 -9.56 -2.36 24.15
C THR A 177 -9.74 -2.65 25.63
N ASN A 178 -10.20 -3.84 25.96
CA ASN A 178 -10.31 -4.33 27.33
C ASN A 178 -10.48 -5.86 27.37
N GLY A 179 -10.17 -6.45 28.51
CA GLY A 179 -10.58 -7.81 28.84
C GLY A 179 -12.08 -7.89 29.09
N ILE A 180 -12.73 -8.93 28.55
CA ILE A 180 -14.11 -9.30 28.87
C ILE A 180 -14.09 -10.31 30.03
N SER A 181 -13.10 -11.19 30.05
CA SER A 181 -12.79 -12.17 31.10
C SER A 181 -11.28 -12.41 31.15
N ASP A 182 -10.84 -13.31 31.99
CA ASP A 182 -9.42 -13.71 32.06
C ASP A 182 -8.91 -14.33 30.75
N ASP A 183 -9.81 -14.89 29.93
CA ASP A 183 -9.46 -15.59 28.69
C ASP A 183 -9.90 -14.83 27.43
N MET A 184 -10.66 -13.75 27.55
CA MET A 184 -11.25 -13.06 26.41
C MET A 184 -11.04 -11.54 26.46
N ALA A 185 -10.52 -10.99 25.37
CA ALA A 185 -10.32 -9.56 25.18
C ALA A 185 -10.90 -9.08 23.86
N PHE A 186 -11.31 -7.83 23.80
CA PHE A 186 -11.79 -7.21 22.58
C PHE A 186 -11.10 -5.88 22.29
N ARG A 187 -11.11 -5.48 21.04
CA ARG A 187 -10.74 -4.13 20.60
C ARG A 187 -11.71 -3.64 19.55
N ILE A 188 -11.99 -2.35 19.56
CA ILE A 188 -12.75 -1.67 18.54
C ILE A 188 -12.00 -0.41 18.12
N ASN A 189 -11.71 -0.30 16.84
CA ASN A 189 -11.19 0.92 16.22
C ASN A 189 -12.23 1.44 15.23
N GLY A 190 -12.27 2.76 15.06
CA GLY A 190 -13.08 3.36 14.03
C GLY A 190 -12.60 4.77 13.71
N ALA A 191 -12.86 5.20 12.51
CA ALA A 191 -12.58 6.56 12.05
C ALA A 191 -13.67 7.03 11.09
N TRP A 192 -14.03 8.30 11.23
CA TRP A 192 -14.84 9.03 10.29
C TRP A 192 -14.07 10.27 9.84
N GLN A 193 -14.11 10.56 8.56
CA GLN A 193 -13.47 11.73 7.97
C GLN A 193 -14.36 12.34 6.90
N ASP A 194 -14.44 13.66 6.90
CA ASP A 194 -15.07 14.50 5.90
C ASP A 194 -14.11 15.63 5.57
N SER A 195 -13.75 15.79 4.30
CA SER A 195 -12.81 16.83 3.88
C SER A 195 -13.01 17.20 2.42
N ASP A 196 -12.78 18.47 2.11
CA ASP A 196 -12.53 18.89 0.75
C ASP A 196 -11.09 18.56 0.35
N SER A 197 -10.72 18.88 -0.86
CA SER A 197 -9.35 18.84 -1.36
C SER A 197 -8.89 20.24 -1.73
N PHE A 198 -7.58 20.48 -1.81
CA PHE A 198 -7.06 21.68 -2.47
C PHE A 198 -7.43 21.75 -3.96
N ARG A 199 -7.91 20.63 -4.52
CA ARG A 199 -8.45 20.53 -5.88
C ARG A 199 -9.90 21.01 -5.90
N ASP A 200 -10.24 21.93 -6.82
CA ASP A 200 -11.58 22.46 -6.96
C ASP A 200 -12.60 21.32 -7.15
N HIS A 201 -13.77 21.39 -6.51
CA HIS A 201 -14.87 20.41 -6.60
C HIS A 201 -14.56 18.97 -6.13
N VAL A 202 -13.39 18.71 -5.55
CA VAL A 202 -13.04 17.38 -5.06
C VAL A 202 -13.33 17.29 -3.57
N HIS A 203 -14.24 16.40 -3.22
CA HIS A 203 -14.66 16.09 -1.85
C HIS A 203 -14.41 14.63 -1.54
N TYR A 204 -14.12 14.34 -0.29
CA TYR A 204 -13.77 13.03 0.24
C TYR A 204 -14.51 12.78 1.56
N ASP A 205 -15.25 11.66 1.62
CA ASP A 205 -15.92 11.17 2.81
C ASP A 205 -15.52 9.72 3.05
N LYS A 206 -15.25 9.35 4.31
CA LYS A 206 -14.84 8.00 4.69
C LYS A 206 -15.31 7.62 6.08
N PHE A 207 -15.79 6.39 6.20
CA PHE A 207 -16.05 5.71 7.45
C PHE A 207 -15.36 4.35 7.48
N VAL A 208 -14.69 4.06 8.59
CA VAL A 208 -14.01 2.77 8.84
C VAL A 208 -14.35 2.30 10.25
N ILE A 209 -14.62 1.01 10.40
CA ILE A 209 -14.76 0.36 11.72
C ILE A 209 -14.13 -1.03 11.69
N THR A 210 -13.35 -1.36 12.72
CA THR A 210 -12.57 -2.60 12.81
C THR A 210 -12.64 -3.20 14.21
N PRO A 211 -13.75 -3.89 14.57
CA PRO A 211 -13.81 -4.68 15.80
C PRO A 211 -12.98 -5.96 15.68
N SER A 212 -12.37 -6.35 16.78
CA SER A 212 -11.61 -7.59 16.90
C SER A 212 -11.82 -8.25 18.27
N LEU A 213 -11.69 -9.56 18.31
CA LEU A 213 -11.88 -10.41 19.49
C LEU A 213 -10.72 -11.38 19.58
N TYR A 214 -10.14 -11.49 20.77
CA TYR A 214 -9.17 -12.52 21.14
C TYR A 214 -9.77 -13.45 22.16
N TYR A 215 -9.57 -14.76 22.01
CA TYR A 215 -10.00 -15.77 22.95
C TYR A 215 -8.91 -16.79 23.19
N GLN A 216 -8.42 -16.88 24.45
CA GLN A 216 -7.52 -17.91 24.91
C GLN A 216 -8.33 -19.18 25.22
N LEU A 217 -8.31 -20.15 24.32
CA LEU A 217 -9.10 -21.38 24.43
C LEU A 217 -8.51 -22.33 25.48
N SER A 218 -7.17 -22.34 25.60
CA SER A 218 -6.40 -23.08 26.60
C SER A 218 -5.04 -22.40 26.78
N GLU A 219 -4.21 -22.89 27.72
CA GLU A 219 -2.82 -22.40 27.86
C GLU A 219 -2.00 -22.48 26.57
N GLN A 220 -2.37 -23.38 25.66
CA GLN A 220 -1.66 -23.67 24.42
C GLN A 220 -2.38 -23.16 23.17
N SER A 221 -3.63 -22.70 23.26
CA SER A 221 -4.38 -22.37 22.05
C SER A 221 -5.14 -21.08 22.17
N SER A 222 -5.09 -20.29 21.10
CA SER A 222 -5.78 -19.01 21.01
C SER A 222 -6.49 -18.82 19.67
N LEU A 223 -7.53 -18.01 19.68
CA LEU A 223 -8.31 -17.64 18.52
C LEU A 223 -8.41 -16.12 18.44
N THR A 224 -8.06 -15.56 17.28
CA THR A 224 -8.24 -14.13 17.01
C THR A 224 -9.21 -13.98 15.83
N TYR A 225 -10.25 -13.21 16.04
CA TYR A 225 -11.19 -12.81 14.99
C TYR A 225 -11.12 -11.32 14.76
N GLU A 226 -11.09 -10.88 13.51
CA GLU A 226 -11.07 -9.47 13.11
C GLU A 226 -12.09 -9.23 12.01
N PHE A 227 -12.80 -8.13 12.11
CA PHE A 227 -13.71 -7.63 11.09
C PHE A 227 -13.28 -6.24 10.67
N GLU A 228 -13.43 -5.92 9.41
CA GLU A 228 -13.20 -4.59 8.86
C GLU A 228 -14.35 -4.19 7.96
N TYR A 229 -14.84 -2.97 8.10
CA TYR A 229 -15.80 -2.36 7.19
C TYR A 229 -15.30 -0.97 6.78
N VAL A 230 -15.35 -0.68 5.49
CA VAL A 230 -14.97 0.58 4.86
C VAL A 230 -16.09 1.06 3.96
N ASP A 231 -16.52 2.29 4.16
CA ASP A 231 -17.40 3.04 3.26
C ASP A 231 -16.71 4.36 2.90
N GLN A 232 -16.52 4.61 1.62
CA GLN A 232 -15.83 5.78 1.13
C GLN A 232 -16.51 6.34 -0.12
N GLN A 233 -16.57 7.66 -0.21
CA GLN A 233 -17.01 8.36 -1.39
C GLN A 233 -16.00 9.44 -1.76
N GLN A 234 -15.75 9.61 -3.05
CA GLN A 234 -14.80 10.61 -3.54
C GLN A 234 -15.13 11.02 -4.97
N MET A 235 -15.03 12.33 -5.28
CA MET A 235 -15.02 12.80 -6.65
C MET A 235 -13.76 12.28 -7.35
N TYR A 236 -13.95 11.69 -8.53
CA TYR A 236 -12.84 11.17 -9.33
C TYR A 236 -12.09 12.30 -10.01
N ASP A 237 -10.78 12.41 -9.77
CA ASP A 237 -9.93 13.46 -10.32
C ASP A 237 -8.65 12.90 -10.94
N ARG A 238 -8.38 13.18 -12.19
CA ARG A 238 -7.17 12.77 -12.91
C ARG A 238 -6.01 13.77 -12.81
N GLY A 239 -6.20 14.87 -12.08
CA GLY A 239 -5.20 15.90 -11.94
C GLY A 239 -5.33 16.98 -13.03
N ILE A 240 -4.19 17.53 -13.43
CA ILE A 240 -4.09 18.64 -14.39
C ILE A 240 -3.50 18.19 -15.73
N VAL A 241 -3.63 19.06 -16.74
CA VAL A 241 -2.93 18.93 -18.00
C VAL A 241 -1.66 19.79 -17.99
N VAL A 242 -0.60 19.26 -18.58
CA VAL A 242 0.70 19.94 -18.74
C VAL A 242 0.99 20.07 -20.24
N LEU A 243 1.09 21.29 -20.74
CA LEU A 243 1.41 21.55 -22.15
C LEU A 243 2.85 22.01 -22.31
N ASN A 244 3.57 21.44 -23.28
CA ASN A 244 4.94 21.83 -23.62
C ASN A 244 5.88 21.81 -22.38
N ASN A 245 5.74 20.82 -21.52
CA ASN A 245 6.48 20.71 -20.25
C ASN A 245 6.33 21.93 -19.31
N ASN A 246 5.26 22.73 -19.47
CA ASN A 246 4.93 23.81 -18.56
C ASN A 246 4.00 23.31 -17.46
N PHE A 247 4.53 23.00 -16.28
CA PHE A 247 3.77 22.53 -15.13
C PHE A 247 2.84 23.59 -14.52
N ASN A 248 2.96 24.84 -14.93
CA ASN A 248 2.08 25.96 -14.61
C ASN A 248 1.07 26.27 -15.75
N THR A 249 0.76 25.29 -16.61
CA THR A 249 -0.25 25.45 -17.67
C THR A 249 -1.59 25.90 -17.11
N VAL A 250 -2.01 25.31 -16.00
CA VAL A 250 -3.20 25.65 -15.22
C VAL A 250 -2.87 25.66 -13.74
N PRO A 251 -3.66 26.34 -12.88
CA PRO A 251 -3.49 26.23 -11.43
C PRO A 251 -3.56 24.79 -10.96
N GLU A 252 -2.78 24.43 -9.94
CA GLU A 252 -2.78 23.09 -9.35
C GLU A 252 -4.13 22.68 -8.74
N SER A 253 -4.97 23.65 -8.36
CA SER A 253 -6.33 23.41 -7.89
C SER A 253 -7.31 23.05 -9.01
N ARG A 254 -6.97 23.29 -10.28
CA ARG A 254 -7.86 23.19 -11.43
C ARG A 254 -8.46 21.80 -11.61
N PHE A 255 -9.76 21.65 -11.42
CA PHE A 255 -10.51 20.45 -11.76
C PHE A 255 -10.94 20.45 -13.22
N LEU A 256 -10.66 19.41 -13.97
CA LEU A 256 -10.99 19.28 -15.39
C LEU A 256 -12.04 18.20 -15.68
N GLY A 257 -12.58 17.60 -14.63
CA GLY A 257 -13.71 16.67 -14.71
C GLY A 257 -15.07 17.37 -14.84
N ASN A 258 -16.13 16.71 -14.39
CA ASN A 258 -17.47 17.29 -14.30
C ASN A 258 -17.97 17.21 -12.85
N PRO A 259 -18.21 18.34 -12.15
CA PRO A 259 -18.69 18.34 -10.77
C PRO A 259 -20.06 17.66 -10.56
N ASN A 260 -20.82 17.46 -11.64
CA ASN A 260 -22.12 16.78 -11.59
C ASN A 260 -22.06 15.29 -11.90
N ASP A 261 -20.86 14.74 -12.14
CA ASP A 261 -20.67 13.30 -12.07
C ASP A 261 -20.91 12.84 -10.63
N ALA A 262 -21.62 11.71 -10.45
CA ALA A 262 -21.79 11.17 -9.12
C ALA A 262 -20.42 10.70 -8.57
N PRO A 263 -20.12 10.95 -7.27
CA PRO A 263 -18.86 10.54 -6.70
C PRO A 263 -18.66 9.01 -6.82
N SER A 264 -17.42 8.61 -6.99
CA SER A 264 -17.06 7.20 -6.92
C SER A 264 -17.21 6.70 -5.48
N LYS A 265 -17.79 5.52 -5.33
CA LYS A 265 -18.08 4.86 -4.06
C LYS A 265 -17.28 3.59 -3.94
N VAL A 266 -16.70 3.39 -2.78
CA VAL A 266 -16.04 2.14 -2.40
C VAL A 266 -16.71 1.60 -1.15
N HIS A 267 -17.22 0.37 -1.24
CA HIS A 267 -17.67 -0.40 -0.09
C HIS A 267 -16.82 -1.65 0.02
N SER A 268 -16.22 -1.87 1.15
CA SER A 268 -15.43 -3.08 1.41
C SER A 268 -15.69 -3.58 2.82
N TRP A 269 -15.78 -4.89 2.97
CA TRP A 269 -15.75 -5.54 4.27
C TRP A 269 -14.97 -6.86 4.20
N GLY A 270 -14.41 -7.23 5.34
CA GLY A 270 -13.59 -8.43 5.45
C GLY A 270 -13.62 -9.03 6.82
N HIS A 271 -13.41 -10.34 6.86
CA HIS A 271 -13.28 -11.15 8.06
C HIS A 271 -11.93 -11.85 8.04
N GLN A 272 -11.26 -11.91 9.19
CA GLN A 272 -10.07 -12.74 9.38
C GLN A 272 -10.23 -13.55 10.65
N LEU A 273 -9.83 -14.82 10.58
CA LEU A 273 -9.79 -15.72 11.71
C LEU A 273 -8.40 -16.36 11.76
N ASN A 274 -7.75 -16.29 12.90
CA ASN A 274 -6.47 -16.93 13.16
C ASN A 274 -6.58 -17.80 14.40
N TYR A 275 -6.28 -19.07 14.25
CA TYR A 275 -6.15 -20.02 15.35
C TYR A 275 -4.69 -20.41 15.47
N ASN A 276 -4.11 -20.25 16.67
CA ASN A 276 -2.76 -20.68 17.02
C ASN A 276 -2.84 -21.79 18.04
N TYR A 277 -1.97 -22.78 17.90
CA TYR A 277 -1.83 -23.89 18.83
C TYR A 277 -0.34 -24.21 19.05
N ASP A 278 0.15 -23.92 20.25
CA ASP A 278 1.51 -24.23 20.69
C ASP A 278 1.49 -25.61 21.33
N PHE A 279 1.73 -26.65 20.53
CA PHE A 279 1.68 -28.03 21.04
C PHE A 279 2.96 -28.44 21.76
N SER A 280 4.03 -27.68 21.68
CA SER A 280 5.19 -27.71 22.54
C SER A 280 5.81 -26.31 22.65
N HIS A 281 6.84 -26.17 23.47
CA HIS A 281 7.57 -24.91 23.60
C HIS A 281 8.20 -24.43 22.26
N ASP A 282 8.55 -25.42 21.41
CA ASP A 282 9.32 -25.18 20.18
C ASP A 282 8.48 -25.23 18.90
N TRP A 283 7.20 -25.61 19.00
CA TRP A 283 6.35 -25.82 17.81
C TRP A 283 5.00 -25.18 17.92
N THR A 284 4.67 -24.39 16.90
CA THR A 284 3.38 -23.74 16.75
C THR A 284 2.69 -24.19 15.46
N LEU A 285 1.41 -24.46 15.56
CA LEU A 285 0.50 -24.67 14.46
C LEU A 285 -0.36 -23.41 14.29
N LEU A 286 -0.46 -22.89 13.07
CA LEU A 286 -1.34 -21.79 12.73
C LEU A 286 -2.36 -22.27 11.68
N PHE A 287 -3.62 -22.01 11.93
CA PHE A 287 -4.68 -22.04 10.91
C PHE A 287 -5.26 -20.64 10.74
N GLY A 288 -5.31 -20.17 9.51
CA GLY A 288 -5.85 -18.84 9.18
C GLY A 288 -6.89 -18.92 8.09
N ALA A 289 -7.92 -18.10 8.19
CA ALA A 289 -8.94 -17.90 7.15
C ALA A 289 -9.24 -16.41 6.98
N SER A 290 -9.38 -15.96 5.74
CA SER A 290 -9.75 -14.59 5.42
C SER A 290 -10.77 -14.57 4.30
N TYR A 291 -11.80 -13.77 4.45
CA TYR A 291 -12.73 -13.44 3.37
C TYR A 291 -12.88 -11.93 3.27
N ARG A 292 -12.74 -11.39 2.06
CA ARG A 292 -12.92 -9.97 1.78
C ARG A 292 -13.73 -9.77 0.52
N THR A 293 -14.67 -8.82 0.57
CA THR A 293 -15.38 -8.34 -0.61
C THR A 293 -15.24 -6.83 -0.73
N ALA A 294 -15.18 -6.34 -1.95
CA ALA A 294 -15.12 -4.91 -2.23
C ALA A 294 -15.86 -4.58 -3.53
N THR A 295 -16.49 -3.42 -3.55
CA THR A 295 -17.07 -2.81 -4.75
C THR A 295 -16.52 -1.40 -4.93
N LEU A 296 -16.23 -1.04 -6.18
CA LEU A 296 -15.90 0.32 -6.58
C LEU A 296 -16.77 0.68 -7.78
N ASN A 297 -17.61 1.69 -7.64
CA ASN A 297 -18.44 2.17 -8.74
C ASN A 297 -18.51 3.71 -8.76
N GLY A 298 -18.67 4.29 -9.94
CA GLY A 298 -18.83 5.72 -10.09
C GLY A 298 -18.48 6.24 -11.46
N PHE A 299 -18.88 7.48 -11.67
CA PHE A 299 -18.62 8.18 -12.91
C PHE A 299 -17.34 9.01 -12.84
N SER A 300 -16.80 9.33 -14.03
CA SER A 300 -15.73 10.31 -14.19
C SER A 300 -15.72 10.89 -15.59
N SER A 301 -15.37 12.16 -15.68
CA SER A 301 -15.09 12.87 -16.93
C SER A 301 -13.60 13.06 -17.05
N ASP A 302 -12.95 12.21 -17.84
CA ASP A 302 -11.49 12.14 -17.96
C ASP A 302 -11.01 12.77 -19.27
N ALA A 303 -9.81 13.35 -19.30
CA ALA A 303 -9.19 13.76 -20.55
C ALA A 303 -9.09 12.58 -21.55
N GLU A 304 -9.47 12.82 -22.79
CA GLU A 304 -9.24 11.87 -23.88
C GLU A 304 -7.74 11.82 -24.20
N LEU A 305 -7.17 10.63 -24.14
CA LEU A 305 -5.72 10.45 -24.31
C LEU A 305 -5.29 10.29 -25.76
N SER A 306 -6.18 9.83 -26.64
CA SER A 306 -5.84 9.59 -28.04
C SER A 306 -5.59 10.91 -28.80
N PRO A 307 -4.41 11.12 -29.39
CA PRO A 307 -4.09 12.36 -30.10
C PRO A 307 -5.06 12.69 -31.24
N VAL A 308 -5.59 11.67 -31.92
CA VAL A 308 -6.55 11.86 -33.03
C VAL A 308 -7.92 12.34 -32.56
N ARG A 309 -8.24 12.25 -31.27
CA ARG A 309 -9.49 12.69 -30.67
C ARG A 309 -9.32 13.90 -29.76
N GLN A 310 -8.09 14.27 -29.39
CA GLN A 310 -7.81 15.36 -28.46
C GLN A 310 -7.69 16.71 -29.20
N SER A 311 -8.58 17.67 -28.89
CA SER A 311 -8.53 19.02 -29.46
C SER A 311 -7.38 19.84 -28.89
N LEU A 312 -7.03 19.62 -27.62
CA LEU A 312 -6.05 20.43 -26.89
C LEU A 312 -4.69 20.52 -27.58
N PHE A 313 -4.29 19.49 -28.34
CA PHE A 313 -3.03 19.50 -29.09
C PHE A 313 -3.03 20.41 -30.32
N GLU A 314 -4.22 20.88 -30.76
CA GLU A 314 -4.35 21.79 -31.91
C GLU A 314 -4.52 23.23 -31.48
N ASP A 315 -5.39 23.50 -30.49
CA ASP A 315 -5.76 24.83 -30.07
C ASP A 315 -5.14 25.31 -28.75
N GLY A 316 -4.52 24.36 -27.99
CA GLY A 316 -3.92 24.61 -26.68
C GLY A 316 -4.90 25.04 -25.61
N ARG A 317 -6.23 24.88 -25.83
CA ARG A 317 -7.26 25.41 -24.95
C ARG A 317 -8.41 24.44 -24.64
N MET A 318 -8.98 23.78 -25.66
CA MET A 318 -10.16 22.93 -25.50
C MET A 318 -9.81 21.49 -25.27
N LEU A 319 -9.95 21.01 -24.02
CA LEU A 319 -9.71 19.62 -23.65
C LEU A 319 -10.90 18.76 -24.05
N THR A 320 -10.73 17.84 -24.99
CA THR A 320 -11.71 16.78 -25.26
C THR A 320 -11.73 15.80 -24.12
N ARG A 321 -12.90 15.45 -23.61
CA ARG A 321 -13.10 14.52 -22.52
C ARG A 321 -13.85 13.28 -22.99
N GLN A 322 -13.69 12.19 -22.25
CA GLN A 322 -14.53 11.01 -22.30
C GLN A 322 -15.29 10.91 -20.98
N HIS A 323 -16.51 10.38 -21.01
CA HIS A 323 -17.29 10.08 -19.83
C HIS A 323 -17.23 8.58 -19.56
N ARG A 324 -16.93 8.18 -18.33
CA ARG A 324 -16.74 6.78 -17.93
C ARG A 324 -17.60 6.47 -16.72
N TYR A 325 -18.11 5.23 -16.68
CA TYR A 325 -18.65 4.59 -15.49
C TYR A 325 -17.87 3.32 -15.21
N ARG A 326 -17.47 3.12 -13.98
CA ARG A 326 -16.81 1.92 -13.49
C ARG A 326 -17.75 1.16 -12.60
N ASP A 327 -17.79 -0.15 -12.80
CA ASP A 327 -18.53 -1.12 -11.97
C ASP A 327 -17.60 -2.30 -11.70
N TYR A 328 -16.87 -2.20 -10.60
CA TYR A 328 -15.85 -3.19 -10.21
C TYR A 328 -16.26 -3.86 -8.91
N LYS A 329 -16.10 -5.19 -8.87
CA LYS A 329 -16.32 -6.00 -7.67
C LYS A 329 -15.20 -7.03 -7.54
N SER A 330 -14.73 -7.25 -6.32
CA SER A 330 -13.81 -8.34 -6.00
C SER A 330 -14.28 -9.11 -4.77
N ASP A 331 -14.08 -10.42 -4.79
CA ASP A 331 -14.26 -11.33 -3.67
C ASP A 331 -12.97 -12.15 -3.52
N ASP A 332 -12.40 -12.28 -2.32
CA ASP A 332 -11.18 -13.02 -2.03
C ASP A 332 -11.40 -13.88 -0.77
N LEU A 333 -11.42 -15.19 -0.95
CA LEU A 333 -11.40 -16.17 0.13
C LEU A 333 -10.02 -16.81 0.18
N SER A 334 -9.35 -16.75 1.30
CA SER A 334 -8.02 -17.31 1.50
C SER A 334 -7.98 -18.17 2.75
N LEU A 335 -7.36 -19.34 2.66
CA LEU A 335 -7.10 -20.26 3.76
C LEU A 335 -5.60 -20.49 3.87
N ARG A 336 -5.10 -20.66 5.09
CA ARG A 336 -3.69 -20.90 5.36
C ARG A 336 -3.53 -21.85 6.53
N PHE A 337 -2.58 -22.78 6.39
CA PHE A 337 -2.14 -23.69 7.41
C PHE A 337 -0.63 -23.66 7.49
N GLU A 338 -0.05 -23.49 8.68
CA GLU A 338 1.39 -23.42 8.89
C GLU A 338 1.80 -24.19 10.14
N LEU A 339 2.90 -24.90 10.01
CA LEU A 339 3.64 -25.50 11.10
C LEU A 339 5.01 -24.84 11.16
N SER A 340 5.34 -24.20 12.26
CA SER A 340 6.65 -23.61 12.49
C SER A 340 7.27 -24.11 13.79
N GLY A 341 8.57 -24.26 13.79
CA GLY A 341 9.30 -24.68 14.97
C GLY A 341 10.76 -24.89 14.70
N HIS A 342 11.48 -25.35 15.69
CA HIS A 342 12.91 -25.68 15.58
C HIS A 342 13.27 -27.04 16.18
N PHE A 343 14.33 -27.61 15.64
CA PHE A 343 14.93 -28.87 16.16
C PHE A 343 16.42 -28.92 15.81
N GLU A 344 17.14 -29.74 16.50
CA GLU A 344 18.58 -29.92 16.29
C GLU A 344 18.90 -31.29 15.67
N ILE A 345 19.71 -31.28 14.60
CA ILE A 345 20.27 -32.48 14.00
C ILE A 345 21.79 -32.32 13.84
N ALA A 346 22.56 -33.20 14.40
CA ALA A 346 24.02 -33.22 14.30
C ALA A 346 24.70 -31.92 14.72
N GLY A 347 24.15 -31.19 15.68
CA GLY A 347 24.69 -29.93 16.18
C GLY A 347 24.30 -28.72 15.31
N ILE A 348 23.39 -28.89 14.34
CA ILE A 348 22.81 -27.82 13.52
C ILE A 348 21.38 -27.61 13.95
N THR A 349 21.03 -26.38 14.36
CA THR A 349 19.64 -25.98 14.62
C THR A 349 18.97 -25.68 13.30
N ASN A 350 17.79 -26.28 13.09
CA ASN A 350 16.94 -26.06 11.93
C ASN A 350 15.69 -25.32 12.39
N HIS A 351 15.40 -24.17 11.78
CA HIS A 351 14.18 -23.39 11.99
C HIS A 351 13.25 -23.60 10.80
N ILE A 352 12.27 -24.46 10.99
CA ILE A 352 11.38 -24.93 9.92
C ILE A 352 10.09 -24.10 9.90
N LEU A 353 9.68 -23.76 8.70
CA LEU A 353 8.33 -23.33 8.36
C LEU A 353 7.80 -24.22 7.23
N LEU A 354 6.81 -25.05 7.53
CA LEU A 354 6.06 -25.83 6.56
C LEU A 354 4.65 -25.22 6.44
N GLY A 355 4.20 -24.94 5.23
CA GLY A 355 2.90 -24.33 5.05
C GLY A 355 2.16 -24.81 3.81
N ALA A 356 0.85 -24.64 3.85
CA ALA A 356 -0.04 -24.79 2.71
C ALA A 356 -1.09 -23.68 2.75
N ASP A 357 -1.43 -23.14 1.59
CA ASP A 357 -2.51 -22.18 1.46
C ASP A 357 -3.33 -22.42 0.20
N ALA A 358 -4.53 -21.85 0.20
CA ALA A 358 -5.41 -21.86 -0.96
C ALA A 358 -6.17 -20.54 -0.99
N TYR A 359 -6.51 -20.08 -2.22
CA TYR A 359 -7.42 -18.96 -2.37
C TYR A 359 -8.40 -19.19 -3.54
N ASP A 360 -9.58 -18.60 -3.40
CA ASP A 360 -10.56 -18.36 -4.46
C ASP A 360 -10.73 -16.84 -4.59
N TYR A 361 -10.37 -16.30 -5.74
CA TYR A 361 -10.43 -14.88 -6.04
C TYR A 361 -11.29 -14.63 -7.25
N GLU A 362 -12.34 -13.84 -7.08
CA GLU A 362 -13.19 -13.39 -8.16
C GLU A 362 -13.01 -11.88 -8.39
N LEU A 363 -12.88 -11.47 -9.64
CA LEU A 363 -12.81 -10.08 -10.05
C LEU A 363 -13.73 -9.83 -11.23
N ARG A 364 -14.74 -8.99 -11.01
CA ARG A 364 -15.55 -8.42 -12.06
C ARG A 364 -15.10 -6.98 -12.33
N THR A 365 -14.76 -6.68 -13.59
CA THR A 365 -14.41 -5.33 -14.03
C THR A 365 -15.32 -4.92 -15.17
N GLY A 366 -16.23 -3.97 -14.91
CA GLY A 366 -17.10 -3.36 -15.90
C GLY A 366 -16.69 -1.92 -16.20
N LEU A 367 -16.33 -1.60 -17.43
CA LEU A 367 -16.09 -0.24 -17.88
C LEU A 367 -17.10 0.15 -18.97
N TYR A 368 -17.83 1.19 -18.68
CA TYR A 368 -18.76 1.82 -19.63
C TYR A 368 -18.18 3.20 -19.99
N ARG A 369 -18.30 3.59 -21.25
CA ARG A 369 -17.66 4.80 -21.73
C ARG A 369 -18.41 5.46 -22.88
N TYR A 370 -18.58 6.80 -22.77
CA TYR A 370 -18.82 7.65 -23.91
C TYR A 370 -17.46 8.15 -24.42
N ARG A 371 -17.23 7.98 -25.71
CA ARG A 371 -16.03 8.42 -26.39
C ARG A 371 -16.40 9.05 -27.72
N GLY A 372 -16.70 10.35 -27.69
CA GLY A 372 -17.08 11.12 -28.86
C GLY A 372 -15.91 11.42 -29.82
N GLY A 373 -16.21 12.12 -30.88
CA GLY A 373 -15.21 12.65 -31.81
C GLY A 373 -14.41 13.81 -31.21
N LYS A 374 -13.36 14.24 -31.91
CA LYS A 374 -12.59 15.44 -31.59
C LYS A 374 -13.50 16.63 -31.42
N GLY A 375 -13.31 17.43 -30.38
CA GLY A 375 -14.12 18.63 -30.10
C GLY A 375 -15.50 18.37 -29.52
N THR A 376 -15.86 17.11 -29.23
CA THR A 376 -17.10 16.79 -28.51
C THR A 376 -16.81 16.65 -27.01
N TYR A 377 -17.78 16.99 -26.15
CA TYR A 377 -17.68 16.94 -24.71
C TYR A 377 -16.40 17.60 -24.18
N THR A 378 -16.13 18.82 -24.58
CA THR A 378 -14.94 19.60 -24.24
C THR A 378 -15.09 20.42 -22.97
N ILE A 379 -13.95 20.84 -22.41
CA ILE A 379 -13.86 21.87 -21.38
C ILE A 379 -12.67 22.79 -21.69
N ASP A 380 -12.85 24.09 -21.45
CA ASP A 380 -11.76 25.07 -21.53
C ASP A 380 -10.87 24.92 -20.32
N ILE A 381 -9.56 24.69 -20.51
CA ILE A 381 -8.63 24.42 -19.40
C ILE A 381 -8.33 25.69 -18.59
N TYR A 382 -8.46 26.89 -19.18
CA TYR A 382 -8.17 28.16 -18.53
C TYR A 382 -9.42 28.77 -17.88
N GLU A 383 -10.58 28.66 -18.51
CA GLU A 383 -11.85 29.23 -18.06
C GLU A 383 -12.96 28.17 -18.10
N PRO A 384 -12.88 27.12 -17.25
CA PRO A 384 -13.81 26.01 -17.31
C PRO A 384 -15.24 26.43 -17.04
N GLN A 385 -16.12 26.09 -17.98
CA GLN A 385 -17.57 26.21 -17.81
C GLN A 385 -18.10 24.80 -17.49
N TYR A 386 -18.44 24.58 -16.23
CA TYR A 386 -18.96 23.30 -15.80
C TYR A 386 -20.41 23.09 -16.18
N SER A 387 -20.74 21.94 -16.73
CA SER A 387 -22.11 21.52 -16.95
C SER A 387 -22.90 21.47 -15.65
N THR A 388 -24.17 21.76 -15.70
CA THR A 388 -25.13 21.56 -14.59
C THR A 388 -25.72 20.14 -14.61
N GLU A 389 -25.39 19.33 -15.62
CA GLU A 389 -25.86 17.97 -15.83
C GLU A 389 -24.68 17.01 -15.80
N GLN A 390 -24.97 15.74 -15.53
CA GLN A 390 -24.02 14.64 -15.66
C GLN A 390 -23.49 14.58 -17.11
N GLY A 391 -22.34 13.94 -17.29
CA GLY A 391 -21.76 13.69 -18.61
C GLY A 391 -22.66 12.87 -19.54
N PRO A 392 -22.30 12.76 -20.84
CA PRO A 392 -23.05 12.01 -21.83
C PRO A 392 -23.28 10.54 -21.43
N GLU A 393 -24.38 9.94 -21.90
CA GLU A 393 -24.70 8.53 -21.69
C GLU A 393 -23.54 7.61 -22.12
N VAL A 394 -23.26 6.59 -21.31
CA VAL A 394 -22.12 5.69 -21.49
C VAL A 394 -22.60 4.33 -22.02
N GLU A 395 -21.79 3.71 -22.86
CA GLU A 395 -22.02 2.36 -23.41
C GLU A 395 -20.95 1.38 -22.88
N MET A 396 -21.30 0.10 -22.78
CA MET A 396 -20.38 -0.94 -22.34
C MET A 396 -19.15 -1.00 -23.26
N GLN A 397 -17.98 -0.72 -22.68
CA GLN A 397 -16.69 -0.88 -23.36
C GLN A 397 -16.19 -2.31 -23.24
N TYR A 398 -16.16 -2.82 -22.02
CA TYR A 398 -15.92 -4.20 -21.67
C TYR A 398 -16.56 -4.53 -20.31
N GLU A 399 -16.83 -5.80 -20.10
CA GLU A 399 -17.13 -6.38 -18.80
C GLU A 399 -16.47 -7.77 -18.75
N ASN A 400 -15.54 -7.95 -17.82
CA ASN A 400 -14.82 -9.20 -17.63
C ASN A 400 -15.13 -9.75 -16.25
N ASN A 401 -15.41 -11.04 -16.19
CA ASN A 401 -15.48 -11.82 -14.97
C ASN A 401 -14.28 -12.77 -14.97
N GLU A 402 -13.39 -12.59 -14.01
CA GLU A 402 -12.21 -13.40 -13.80
C GLU A 402 -12.33 -14.16 -12.49
N GLN A 403 -12.06 -15.45 -12.51
CA GLN A 403 -11.92 -16.29 -11.33
C GLN A 403 -10.53 -16.92 -11.32
N GLN A 404 -9.85 -16.84 -10.19
CA GLN A 404 -8.59 -17.51 -9.92
C GLN A 404 -8.73 -18.43 -8.72
N ASN A 405 -8.52 -19.74 -8.93
CA ASN A 405 -8.43 -20.74 -7.89
C ASN A 405 -6.98 -21.19 -7.79
N ALA A 406 -6.42 -21.17 -6.59
CA ALA A 406 -5.05 -21.58 -6.41
C ALA A 406 -4.83 -22.33 -5.09
N TYR A 407 -3.83 -23.19 -5.10
CA TYR A 407 -3.25 -23.76 -3.89
C TYR A 407 -1.73 -23.73 -3.98
N GLY A 408 -1.11 -23.55 -2.82
CA GLY A 408 0.35 -23.52 -2.66
C GLY A 408 0.80 -24.41 -1.51
N ILE A 409 1.97 -25.02 -1.66
CA ILE A 409 2.67 -25.72 -0.60
C ILE A 409 4.08 -25.16 -0.54
N TYR A 410 4.56 -24.85 0.65
CA TYR A 410 5.89 -24.27 0.84
C TYR A 410 6.63 -24.83 2.05
N LEU A 411 7.93 -24.86 1.92
CA LEU A 411 8.87 -25.22 2.96
C LEU A 411 9.98 -24.18 3.00
N GLN A 412 10.31 -23.70 4.19
CA GLN A 412 11.49 -22.90 4.45
C GLN A 412 12.24 -23.49 5.61
N ASP A 413 13.54 -23.55 5.51
CA ASP A 413 14.45 -23.93 6.59
C ASP A 413 15.56 -22.89 6.72
N GLN A 414 15.80 -22.40 7.91
CA GLN A 414 17.01 -21.68 8.25
C GLN A 414 17.86 -22.55 9.16
N LEU A 415 19.05 -22.89 8.65
CA LEU A 415 20.04 -23.73 9.29
C LEU A 415 21.08 -22.87 10.00
N ASP A 416 21.23 -23.03 11.30
CA ASP A 416 22.34 -22.46 12.07
C ASP A 416 23.54 -23.41 11.97
N ILE A 417 24.30 -23.26 10.84
CA ILE A 417 25.46 -24.12 10.53
C ILE A 417 26.56 -23.99 11.60
N THR A 418 26.72 -22.76 12.09
CA THR A 418 27.54 -22.42 13.25
C THR A 418 26.85 -21.27 13.99
N GLU A 419 27.32 -20.92 15.18
CA GLU A 419 26.85 -19.77 15.94
C GLU A 419 26.82 -18.45 15.09
N ARG A 420 27.73 -18.34 14.10
CA ARG A 420 27.91 -17.14 13.28
C ARG A 420 27.45 -17.27 11.83
N PHE A 421 27.24 -18.48 11.34
CA PHE A 421 26.90 -18.69 9.93
C PHE A 421 25.59 -19.42 9.79
N LYS A 422 24.64 -18.75 9.14
CA LYS A 422 23.28 -19.24 8.92
C LYS A 422 22.98 -19.30 7.43
N VAL A 423 22.22 -20.30 7.02
CA VAL A 423 21.78 -20.51 5.64
C VAL A 423 20.28 -20.70 5.62
N MET A 424 19.58 -19.94 4.80
CA MET A 424 18.15 -20.08 4.57
C MET A 424 17.89 -20.67 3.18
N VAL A 425 17.01 -21.66 3.12
CA VAL A 425 16.51 -22.25 1.88
C VAL A 425 14.99 -22.30 1.95
N GLY A 426 14.34 -21.81 0.93
CA GLY A 426 12.89 -21.86 0.80
C GLY A 426 12.48 -22.31 -0.59
N LEU A 427 11.41 -23.06 -0.66
CA LEU A 427 10.81 -23.51 -1.91
C LEU A 427 9.30 -23.52 -1.77
N ARG A 428 8.62 -22.99 -2.77
CA ARG A 428 7.17 -23.02 -2.86
C ARG A 428 6.74 -23.53 -4.23
N PHE A 429 5.73 -24.39 -4.23
CA PHE A 429 5.01 -24.81 -5.42
C PHE A 429 3.59 -24.22 -5.38
N ASP A 430 3.17 -23.58 -6.46
CA ASP A 430 1.83 -23.07 -6.67
C ASP A 430 1.20 -23.71 -7.92
N GLU A 431 -0.09 -24.02 -7.84
CA GLU A 431 -0.92 -24.32 -9.00
C GLU A 431 -2.09 -23.34 -9.02
N ILE A 432 -2.29 -22.70 -10.17
CA ILE A 432 -3.31 -21.65 -10.36
C ILE A 432 -4.15 -22.00 -11.59
N GLU A 433 -5.46 -22.04 -11.39
CA GLU A 433 -6.45 -22.11 -12.46
C GLU A 433 -7.08 -20.72 -12.61
N GLN A 434 -7.10 -20.20 -13.83
CA GLN A 434 -7.70 -18.92 -14.16
C GLN A 434 -8.78 -19.12 -15.21
N ASN A 435 -9.99 -18.64 -14.92
CA ASN A 435 -11.15 -18.62 -15.82
C ASN A 435 -11.51 -17.16 -16.09
N ILE A 436 -11.61 -16.77 -17.36
CA ILE A 436 -11.99 -15.42 -17.78
C ILE A 436 -13.18 -15.51 -18.69
N PHE A 437 -14.25 -14.77 -18.37
CA PHE A 437 -15.42 -14.62 -19.23
C PHE A 437 -15.57 -13.15 -19.61
N GLU A 438 -15.45 -12.86 -20.90
CA GLU A 438 -15.71 -11.54 -21.46
C GLU A 438 -17.18 -11.43 -21.91
N THR A 439 -17.96 -10.63 -21.20
CA THR A 439 -19.41 -10.51 -21.41
C THR A 439 -19.74 -9.96 -22.81
N LYS A 440 -18.98 -8.97 -23.29
CA LYS A 440 -19.27 -8.29 -24.56
C LYS A 440 -19.08 -9.18 -25.78
N SER A 441 -18.05 -9.99 -25.80
CA SER A 441 -17.74 -10.94 -26.87
C SER A 441 -18.38 -12.32 -26.65
N ALA A 442 -18.87 -12.59 -25.42
CA ALA A 442 -19.32 -13.89 -24.94
C ALA A 442 -18.24 -14.99 -25.09
N VAL A 443 -16.98 -14.63 -24.89
CA VAL A 443 -15.82 -15.54 -24.97
C VAL A 443 -15.44 -15.97 -23.55
N ALA A 444 -15.28 -17.28 -23.38
CA ALA A 444 -14.71 -17.89 -22.19
C ALA A 444 -13.31 -18.43 -22.49
N SER A 445 -12.38 -18.15 -21.57
CA SER A 445 -10.99 -18.59 -21.66
C SER A 445 -10.58 -19.20 -20.33
N GLN A 446 -9.77 -20.26 -20.38
CA GLN A 446 -9.27 -20.96 -19.22
C GLN A 446 -7.79 -21.27 -19.36
N SER A 447 -7.04 -21.13 -18.28
CA SER A 447 -5.67 -21.66 -18.16
C SER A 447 -5.47 -22.33 -16.82
N ARG A 448 -4.53 -23.27 -16.79
CA ARG A 448 -4.01 -23.89 -15.57
C ARG A 448 -2.51 -23.93 -15.68
N GLU A 449 -1.86 -23.27 -14.76
CA GLU A 449 -0.41 -23.14 -14.75
C GLU A 449 0.14 -23.43 -13.37
N ASN A 450 1.39 -23.86 -13.31
CA ASN A 450 2.10 -24.06 -12.07
C ASN A 450 3.40 -23.28 -12.03
N ARG A 451 3.85 -22.96 -10.83
CA ARG A 451 5.09 -22.22 -10.60
C ARG A 451 5.83 -22.79 -9.38
N ILE A 452 7.15 -22.84 -9.51
CA ILE A 452 8.06 -23.06 -8.39
C ILE A 452 8.77 -21.74 -8.12
N SER A 453 8.72 -21.29 -6.86
CA SER A 453 9.37 -20.05 -6.40
C SER A 453 10.44 -20.41 -5.37
N PRO A 454 11.72 -20.43 -5.76
CA PRO A 454 12.83 -20.65 -4.86
C PRO A 454 13.20 -19.38 -4.11
N ARG A 455 13.79 -19.58 -2.93
CA ARG A 455 14.43 -18.55 -2.12
C ARG A 455 15.66 -19.12 -1.47
N PHE A 456 16.73 -18.36 -1.47
CA PHE A 456 17.99 -18.71 -0.84
C PHE A 456 18.59 -17.51 -0.13
N GLY A 457 19.22 -17.72 1.02
CA GLY A 457 19.90 -16.66 1.74
C GLY A 457 21.03 -17.19 2.63
N MET A 458 21.96 -16.32 2.95
CA MET A 458 23.02 -16.57 3.90
C MET A 458 23.19 -15.35 4.80
N VAL A 459 23.47 -15.60 6.06
CA VAL A 459 23.84 -14.58 7.04
C VAL A 459 25.13 -14.98 7.70
N TYR A 460 26.06 -14.04 7.82
CA TYR A 460 27.29 -14.20 8.55
C TYR A 460 27.43 -13.12 9.62
N GLU A 461 27.40 -13.51 10.88
CA GLU A 461 27.60 -12.62 12.02
C GLU A 461 29.09 -12.30 12.18
N LEU A 462 29.48 -11.07 11.82
CA LEU A 462 30.83 -10.57 12.04
C LEU A 462 31.13 -10.40 13.54
N ASN A 463 30.15 -9.88 14.27
CA ASN A 463 30.09 -9.72 15.70
C ASN A 463 28.64 -9.51 16.15
N GLU A 464 28.36 -9.42 17.44
CA GLU A 464 27.01 -9.28 18.01
C GLU A 464 26.20 -8.09 17.43
N ALA A 465 26.89 -7.08 16.94
CA ALA A 465 26.28 -5.84 16.40
C ALA A 465 26.18 -5.81 14.86
N VAL A 466 26.88 -6.68 14.12
CA VAL A 466 26.99 -6.55 12.64
C VAL A 466 26.84 -7.90 11.96
N ASN A 467 25.86 -7.99 11.07
CA ASN A 467 25.59 -9.13 10.21
C ASN A 467 25.76 -8.76 8.73
N LEU A 468 26.47 -9.59 8.00
CA LEU A 468 26.49 -9.57 6.53
C LEU A 468 25.46 -10.56 6.01
N TYR A 469 24.77 -10.22 4.94
CA TYR A 469 23.85 -11.16 4.31
C TYR A 469 23.88 -11.09 2.79
N THR A 470 23.42 -12.16 2.18
CA THR A 470 23.07 -12.20 0.75
C THR A 470 21.82 -13.01 0.57
N SER A 471 21.02 -12.67 -0.44
CA SER A 471 19.81 -13.42 -0.78
C SER A 471 19.52 -13.40 -2.28
N TYR A 472 18.80 -14.44 -2.68
CA TYR A 472 18.15 -14.56 -3.98
C TYR A 472 16.71 -15.01 -3.79
N SER A 473 15.78 -14.42 -4.50
CA SER A 473 14.37 -14.79 -4.47
C SER A 473 13.70 -14.59 -5.82
N GLU A 474 12.74 -15.46 -6.13
CA GLU A 474 11.87 -15.33 -7.30
C GLU A 474 10.44 -15.02 -6.87
N GLY A 475 9.70 -14.37 -7.77
CA GLY A 475 8.31 -14.05 -7.59
C GLY A 475 7.51 -14.12 -8.87
N PHE A 476 6.19 -14.20 -8.70
CA PHE A 476 5.25 -14.19 -9.80
C PHE A 476 3.95 -13.45 -9.43
N LEU A 477 3.28 -12.94 -10.47
CA LEU A 477 2.00 -12.29 -10.35
C LEU A 477 1.10 -12.72 -11.53
N PRO A 478 -0.07 -13.36 -11.31
CA PRO A 478 -0.99 -13.68 -12.39
C PRO A 478 -1.45 -12.42 -13.12
N LEU A 479 -1.38 -12.45 -14.44
CA LEU A 479 -1.85 -11.38 -15.31
C LEU A 479 -3.32 -11.56 -15.65
N SER A 480 -4.07 -10.47 -15.72
CA SER A 480 -5.48 -10.49 -16.12
C SER A 480 -5.62 -10.23 -17.61
N GLY A 481 -6.60 -10.89 -18.25
CA GLY A 481 -6.91 -10.73 -19.65
C GLY A 481 -6.33 -11.81 -20.54
N THR A 482 -6.54 -11.65 -21.86
CA THR A 482 -6.20 -12.64 -22.88
C THR A 482 -5.40 -12.02 -24.01
N ASP A 483 -4.62 -12.85 -24.71
CA ASP A 483 -3.93 -12.48 -25.94
C ASP A 483 -4.88 -12.41 -27.17
N ALA A 484 -4.35 -12.13 -28.35
CA ALA A 484 -5.11 -12.03 -29.59
C ALA A 484 -5.79 -13.36 -30.02
N GLN A 485 -5.40 -14.47 -29.45
CA GLN A 485 -5.97 -15.79 -29.67
C GLN A 485 -6.98 -16.20 -28.60
N GLY A 486 -7.23 -15.32 -27.61
CA GLY A 486 -8.14 -15.57 -26.49
C GLY A 486 -7.54 -16.46 -25.40
N LYS A 487 -6.21 -16.67 -25.38
CA LYS A 487 -5.53 -17.42 -24.33
C LYS A 487 -5.18 -16.46 -23.17
N PRO A 488 -5.46 -16.83 -21.89
CA PRO A 488 -5.01 -16.06 -20.72
C PRO A 488 -3.49 -15.85 -20.72
N PHE A 489 -3.04 -14.69 -20.20
CA PHE A 489 -1.63 -14.26 -20.32
C PHE A 489 -0.62 -15.05 -19.49
N GLY A 490 -1.00 -15.78 -18.46
CA GLY A 490 -0.09 -16.44 -17.53
C GLY A 490 0.48 -15.49 -16.49
N PHE A 491 1.79 -15.61 -16.18
CA PHE A 491 2.43 -14.89 -15.07
C PHE A 491 3.41 -13.82 -15.55
N GLU A 492 3.34 -12.65 -14.89
CA GLU A 492 4.49 -11.76 -14.77
C GLU A 492 5.46 -12.40 -13.77
N GLU A 493 6.73 -12.43 -14.08
CA GLU A 493 7.77 -13.06 -13.27
C GLU A 493 8.79 -12.02 -12.81
N SER A 494 9.36 -12.22 -11.64
CA SER A 494 10.40 -11.37 -11.09
C SER A 494 11.46 -12.18 -10.34
N ASP A 495 12.67 -11.68 -10.32
CA ASP A 495 13.77 -12.18 -9.51
C ASP A 495 14.56 -11.03 -8.90
N SER A 496 15.22 -11.29 -7.78
CA SER A 496 16.08 -10.32 -7.11
C SER A 496 17.23 -10.99 -6.41
N PHE A 497 18.42 -10.42 -6.63
CA PHE A 497 19.63 -10.71 -5.87
C PHE A 497 19.97 -9.51 -4.98
N GLU A 498 20.34 -9.77 -3.71
CA GLU A 498 20.66 -8.74 -2.74
C GLU A 498 21.88 -9.12 -1.91
N VAL A 499 22.71 -8.13 -1.61
CA VAL A 499 23.80 -8.22 -0.63
C VAL A 499 23.71 -7.03 0.30
N GLY A 500 23.84 -7.26 1.59
CA GLY A 500 23.73 -6.16 2.54
C GLY A 500 24.40 -6.38 3.88
N ILE A 501 24.33 -5.34 4.68
CA ILE A 501 24.84 -5.28 6.04
C ILE A 501 23.69 -4.85 6.94
N LYS A 502 23.43 -5.62 7.98
CA LYS A 502 22.56 -5.22 9.10
C LYS A 502 23.41 -4.95 10.32
N PHE A 503 23.09 -3.88 11.02
CA PHE A 503 23.80 -3.56 12.24
C PHE A 503 22.86 -3.01 13.30
N SER A 504 23.22 -3.25 14.56
CA SER A 504 22.51 -2.77 15.74
C SER A 504 23.52 -2.47 16.84
N PHE A 505 23.82 -1.18 16.98
CA PHE A 505 24.62 -0.65 18.10
C PHE A 505 23.67 -0.01 19.12
N GLU A 506 24.20 0.43 20.25
CA GLU A 506 23.42 0.98 21.36
C GLU A 506 22.44 2.08 20.93
N ASN A 507 22.87 3.00 20.06
CA ASN A 507 22.11 4.21 19.68
C ASN A 507 21.76 4.28 18.20
N ILE A 508 22.09 3.27 17.40
CA ILE A 508 21.81 3.25 15.96
C ILE A 508 21.66 1.80 15.46
N SER A 509 20.63 1.56 14.72
CA SER A 509 20.45 0.32 13.96
C SER A 509 20.10 0.62 12.51
N GLY A 510 20.37 -0.32 11.63
CA GLY A 510 20.01 -0.11 10.23
C GLY A 510 20.44 -1.23 9.31
N THR A 511 20.09 -1.01 8.05
CA THR A 511 20.40 -1.88 6.93
C THR A 511 20.96 -1.06 5.78
N ILE A 512 22.05 -1.54 5.17
CA ILE A 512 22.57 -1.05 3.90
C ILE A 512 22.51 -2.23 2.93
N ALA A 513 21.85 -2.04 1.79
CA ALA A 513 21.65 -3.10 0.80
C ALA A 513 22.03 -2.64 -0.61
N LEU A 514 22.62 -3.54 -1.36
CA LEU A 514 22.80 -3.46 -2.81
C LEU A 514 21.88 -4.50 -3.44
N PHE A 515 21.12 -4.13 -4.47
CA PHE A 515 20.21 -5.05 -5.14
C PHE A 515 20.31 -4.98 -6.65
N ASP A 516 20.01 -6.10 -7.29
CA ASP A 516 19.79 -6.24 -8.72
C ASP A 516 18.53 -7.10 -8.92
N ALA A 517 17.52 -6.55 -9.57
CA ALA A 517 16.22 -7.18 -9.74
C ALA A 517 15.77 -7.08 -11.19
N SER A 518 15.03 -8.08 -11.62
CA SER A 518 14.43 -8.10 -12.94
C SER A 518 12.94 -8.43 -12.90
N LYS A 519 12.24 -8.01 -13.95
CA LYS A 519 10.85 -8.32 -14.20
C LYS A 519 10.66 -8.68 -15.66
N SER A 520 9.94 -9.75 -15.95
CA SER A 520 9.65 -10.24 -17.29
C SER A 520 8.17 -10.52 -17.47
N ASN A 521 7.76 -10.75 -18.71
CA ASN A 521 6.36 -10.97 -19.12
C ASN A 521 5.44 -9.78 -18.80
N MET A 522 5.98 -8.54 -18.79
CA MET A 522 5.15 -7.35 -18.65
C MET A 522 4.20 -7.22 -19.84
N LEU A 523 2.94 -6.86 -19.56
CA LEU A 523 1.99 -6.58 -20.63
C LEU A 523 2.35 -5.27 -21.35
N VAL A 524 2.52 -5.40 -22.66
CA VAL A 524 2.80 -4.30 -23.59
C VAL A 524 1.91 -4.46 -24.82
N ALA A 525 1.88 -3.48 -25.73
CA ALA A 525 1.18 -3.67 -27.00
C ALA A 525 1.75 -4.86 -27.76
N ASP A 526 0.87 -5.71 -28.30
CA ASP A 526 1.30 -6.84 -29.11
C ASP A 526 1.97 -6.32 -30.39
N PRO A 527 3.24 -6.61 -30.63
CA PRO A 527 3.95 -6.12 -31.81
C PRO A 527 3.47 -6.75 -33.13
N VAL A 528 2.67 -7.81 -33.06
CA VAL A 528 2.15 -8.55 -34.23
C VAL A 528 0.67 -8.29 -34.42
N ASN A 529 -0.12 -8.33 -33.34
CA ASN A 529 -1.58 -8.20 -33.38
C ASN A 529 -2.00 -6.83 -32.85
N VAL A 530 -2.12 -5.85 -33.75
CA VAL A 530 -2.47 -4.48 -33.38
C VAL A 530 -3.82 -4.40 -32.64
N GLY A 531 -3.84 -3.72 -31.48
CA GLY A 531 -5.01 -3.56 -30.64
C GLY A 531 -5.12 -4.60 -29.54
N TYR A 532 -4.19 -5.53 -29.46
CA TYR A 532 -4.04 -6.51 -28.38
C TYR A 532 -2.82 -6.23 -27.51
N SER A 533 -2.75 -6.90 -26.37
CA SER A 533 -1.56 -6.90 -25.51
C SER A 533 -0.83 -8.23 -25.58
N ALA A 534 0.46 -8.22 -25.29
CA ALA A 534 1.31 -9.41 -25.21
C ALA A 534 2.24 -9.33 -24.00
N PRO A 535 2.53 -10.46 -23.30
CA PRO A 535 3.41 -10.49 -22.14
C PRO A 535 4.87 -10.62 -22.55
N VAL A 536 5.39 -9.65 -23.29
CA VAL A 536 6.76 -9.67 -23.87
C VAL A 536 7.68 -8.58 -23.33
N GLY A 537 7.17 -7.68 -22.50
CA GLY A 537 7.95 -6.62 -21.89
C GLY A 537 8.88 -7.14 -20.79
N LYS A 538 10.03 -6.47 -20.61
CA LYS A 538 11.00 -6.73 -19.55
C LYS A 538 11.50 -5.42 -18.95
N ALA A 539 11.81 -5.44 -17.66
CA ALA A 539 12.42 -4.32 -16.94
C ALA A 539 13.50 -4.83 -15.99
N ASN A 540 14.53 -4.01 -15.77
CA ASN A 540 15.57 -4.25 -14.78
C ASN A 540 15.57 -3.08 -13.78
N SER A 541 15.92 -3.38 -12.53
CA SER A 541 16.12 -2.38 -11.49
C SER A 541 17.31 -2.75 -10.63
N LYS A 542 18.20 -1.80 -10.38
CA LYS A 542 19.35 -1.97 -9.51
C LYS A 542 19.59 -0.72 -8.70
N GLY A 543 20.16 -0.89 -7.52
CA GLY A 543 20.38 0.25 -6.66
C GLY A 543 21.07 -0.04 -5.34
N VAL A 544 21.06 1.02 -4.54
CA VAL A 544 21.58 1.05 -3.17
C VAL A 544 20.48 1.57 -2.26
N GLU A 545 20.29 0.95 -1.12
CA GLU A 545 19.35 1.39 -0.10
C GLU A 545 20.05 1.50 1.25
N VAL A 546 19.64 2.49 2.03
CA VAL A 546 20.11 2.74 3.39
C VAL A 546 18.91 3.06 4.26
N ASP A 547 18.65 2.25 5.25
CA ASP A 547 17.63 2.51 6.27
C ASP A 547 18.30 2.52 7.64
N LEU A 548 18.20 3.64 8.33
CA LEU A 548 18.79 3.87 9.65
C LEU A 548 17.71 4.36 10.62
N THR A 549 17.76 3.87 11.84
CA THR A 549 16.99 4.42 12.95
C THR A 549 17.88 4.50 14.17
N GLY A 550 17.68 5.52 14.99
CA GLY A 550 18.52 5.67 16.16
C GLY A 550 18.09 6.81 17.07
N SER A 551 18.88 7.03 18.11
CA SER A 551 18.68 8.08 19.09
C SER A 551 19.95 8.93 19.30
N LEU A 552 19.75 10.22 19.54
CA LEU A 552 20.77 11.17 19.97
C LEU A 552 20.48 11.54 21.43
N GLY A 553 21.14 10.84 22.36
CA GLY A 553 20.82 10.90 23.77
C GLY A 553 19.46 10.23 24.07
N VAL A 554 18.78 10.69 25.14
CA VAL A 554 17.54 10.08 25.64
C VAL A 554 16.26 10.73 25.11
N SER A 555 16.37 11.86 24.41
CA SER A 555 15.22 12.70 24.05
C SER A 555 15.05 12.91 22.55
N THR A 556 15.97 12.44 21.71
CA THR A 556 15.91 12.69 20.27
C THR A 556 16.02 11.39 19.51
N GLU A 557 15.02 11.11 18.69
CA GLU A 557 14.97 9.95 17.79
C GLU A 557 15.07 10.42 16.35
N TYR A 558 15.71 9.62 15.50
CA TYR A 558 15.79 9.91 14.07
C TYR A 558 15.59 8.64 13.25
N THR A 559 15.02 8.83 12.06
CA THR A 559 14.93 7.82 11.01
C THR A 559 15.45 8.42 9.71
N ILE A 560 16.28 7.67 9.01
CA ILE A 560 16.84 8.04 7.71
C ILE A 560 16.58 6.90 6.74
N SER A 561 15.97 7.21 5.61
CA SER A 561 15.84 6.28 4.50
C SER A 561 16.36 6.95 3.23
N TYR A 562 17.24 6.28 2.52
CA TYR A 562 17.77 6.71 1.24
C TYR A 562 17.73 5.56 0.24
N ALA A 563 17.30 5.83 -0.99
CA ALA A 563 17.39 4.89 -2.09
C ALA A 563 17.93 5.57 -3.34
N TYR A 564 18.93 4.94 -3.93
CA TYR A 564 19.29 5.14 -5.34
C TYR A 564 18.73 3.97 -6.13
N VAL A 565 17.87 4.25 -7.10
CA VAL A 565 17.18 3.23 -7.90
C VAL A 565 17.31 3.57 -9.37
N LYS A 566 17.96 2.71 -10.13
CA LYS A 566 17.97 2.78 -11.59
C LYS A 566 17.07 1.69 -12.16
N ALA A 567 15.84 2.05 -12.52
CA ALA A 567 14.84 1.14 -13.10
C ALA A 567 14.55 1.53 -14.55
N GLU A 568 14.73 0.58 -15.47
CA GLU A 568 14.65 0.82 -16.92
C GLU A 568 14.10 -0.40 -17.67
N THR A 569 13.55 -0.17 -18.87
CA THR A 569 13.12 -1.24 -19.77
C THR A 569 14.34 -2.07 -20.21
N ALA A 570 14.21 -3.40 -20.23
CA ALA A 570 15.29 -4.31 -20.61
C ALA A 570 15.24 -4.75 -22.08
N ASN A 571 14.17 -4.46 -22.79
CA ASN A 571 14.00 -4.66 -24.23
C ASN A 571 13.20 -3.51 -24.84
N ASP A 572 13.19 -3.42 -26.15
CA ASP A 572 12.30 -2.53 -26.87
C ASP A 572 10.85 -3.01 -26.71
N ILE A 573 9.96 -2.10 -26.38
CA ILE A 573 8.53 -2.37 -26.18
C ILE A 573 7.69 -1.31 -26.90
N VAL A 574 6.40 -1.56 -26.99
CA VAL A 574 5.43 -0.59 -27.53
C VAL A 574 4.39 -0.28 -26.48
N ASN A 575 4.10 1.00 -26.26
CA ASN A 575 3.08 1.44 -25.33
C ASN A 575 1.67 0.99 -25.79
N VAL A 576 0.88 0.45 -24.89
CA VAL A 576 -0.46 -0.11 -25.20
C VAL A 576 -1.50 0.96 -25.59
N ASP A 577 -1.38 2.18 -25.07
CA ASP A 577 -2.38 3.23 -25.26
C ASP A 577 -2.17 4.03 -26.54
N TRP A 578 -0.92 4.30 -26.91
CA TRP A 578 -0.58 5.18 -28.05
C TRP A 578 0.18 4.50 -29.17
N LEU A 579 0.56 3.23 -28.98
CA LEU A 579 1.37 2.47 -29.93
C LEU A 579 2.71 3.16 -30.26
N VAL A 580 3.28 3.87 -29.30
CA VAL A 580 4.59 4.52 -29.41
C VAL A 580 5.69 3.56 -28.98
N PRO A 581 6.78 3.42 -29.76
CA PRO A 581 7.93 2.64 -29.37
C PRO A 581 8.63 3.22 -28.14
N ILE A 582 8.93 2.37 -27.17
CA ILE A 582 9.74 2.66 -25.99
C ILE A 582 11.02 1.86 -26.10
N PRO A 583 12.17 2.50 -26.37
CA PRO A 583 13.43 1.79 -26.55
C PRO A 583 13.94 1.17 -25.24
N LYS A 584 14.72 0.10 -25.38
CA LYS A 584 15.49 -0.47 -24.27
C LYS A 584 16.31 0.61 -23.55
N GLY A 585 16.35 0.56 -22.23
CA GLY A 585 17.04 1.52 -21.37
C GLY A 585 16.23 2.78 -21.05
N SER A 586 14.94 2.84 -21.46
CA SER A 586 14.05 3.92 -21.05
C SER A 586 13.73 3.80 -19.55
N PRO A 587 13.82 4.90 -18.78
CA PRO A 587 13.44 4.89 -17.36
C PRO A 587 11.97 4.46 -17.17
N LEU A 588 11.66 3.80 -16.05
CA LEU A 588 10.29 3.50 -15.68
C LEU A 588 9.58 4.76 -15.13
N VAL A 589 8.29 4.89 -15.46
CA VAL A 589 7.48 6.07 -15.08
C VAL A 589 7.30 6.20 -13.57
N ASN A 590 7.37 7.43 -13.07
CA ASN A 590 7.24 7.80 -11.65
C ASN A 590 8.34 7.20 -10.74
N VAL A 591 9.43 6.69 -11.26
CA VAL A 591 10.54 6.16 -10.48
C VAL A 591 11.68 7.19 -10.43
N PRO A 592 11.92 7.83 -9.26
CA PRO A 592 13.06 8.72 -9.08
C PRO A 592 14.35 7.91 -8.96
N GLU A 593 15.46 8.42 -9.48
CA GLU A 593 16.77 7.80 -9.24
C GLU A 593 17.23 7.99 -7.79
N ASN A 594 16.91 9.13 -7.18
CA ASN A 594 17.26 9.41 -5.80
C ASN A 594 16.01 9.77 -5.00
N ASN A 595 15.82 9.09 -3.89
CA ASN A 595 14.77 9.36 -2.91
C ASN A 595 15.39 9.41 -1.52
N VAL A 596 15.04 10.44 -0.75
CA VAL A 596 15.49 10.63 0.64
C VAL A 596 14.29 10.87 1.52
N SER A 597 14.20 10.20 2.64
CA SER A 597 13.26 10.49 3.72
C SER A 597 14.01 10.58 5.05
N LEU A 598 13.82 11.68 5.76
CA LEU A 598 14.41 11.92 7.08
C LEU A 598 13.30 12.28 8.05
N ALA A 599 13.29 11.69 9.23
CA ALA A 599 12.43 12.12 10.33
C ALA A 599 13.27 12.35 11.58
N LEU A 600 12.95 13.39 12.32
CA LEU A 600 13.60 13.76 13.58
C LEU A 600 12.52 14.12 14.59
N ASN A 601 12.54 13.47 15.75
CA ASN A 601 11.62 13.70 16.85
C ASN A 601 12.41 14.07 18.10
N HIS A 602 11.91 15.04 18.88
CA HIS A 602 12.57 15.49 20.10
C HIS A 602 11.55 15.73 21.21
N ASP A 603 11.74 15.03 22.32
CA ASP A 603 10.99 15.24 23.54
C ASP A 603 11.67 16.32 24.39
N THR A 604 10.90 17.34 24.78
CA THR A 604 11.42 18.48 25.52
C THR A 604 10.42 19.00 26.54
N ARG A 605 10.89 19.85 27.46
CA ARG A 605 10.05 20.57 28.41
C ARG A 605 10.11 22.07 28.17
N LEU A 606 8.95 22.66 27.87
CA LEU A 606 8.79 24.10 27.78
C LEU A 606 7.76 24.55 28.83
N PHE A 607 8.12 25.57 29.65
CA PHE A 607 7.23 26.08 30.71
C PHE A 607 6.69 25.00 31.67
N ALA A 608 7.52 24.00 31.99
CA ALA A 608 7.17 22.82 32.79
C ALA A 608 6.11 21.90 32.17
N GLN A 609 5.83 22.03 30.88
CA GLN A 609 4.95 21.14 30.10
C GLN A 609 5.77 20.23 29.20
N ASP A 610 5.36 18.97 29.11
CA ASP A 610 6.00 18.00 28.22
C ASP A 610 5.52 18.25 26.78
N ILE A 611 6.45 18.45 25.88
CA ILE A 611 6.20 18.75 24.46
C ILE A 611 7.09 17.84 23.61
N LYS A 612 6.51 17.18 22.64
CA LYS A 612 7.21 16.48 21.56
C LYS A 612 7.15 17.34 20.31
N ILE A 613 8.30 17.63 19.72
CA ILE A 613 8.40 18.33 18.43
C ILE A 613 9.10 17.44 17.42
N GLY A 614 8.78 17.59 16.17
CA GLY A 614 9.48 16.85 15.13
C GLY A 614 9.39 17.50 13.76
N THR A 615 10.20 16.97 12.88
CA THR A 615 10.23 17.36 11.47
C THR A 615 10.46 16.14 10.60
N HIS A 616 9.87 16.14 9.44
CA HIS A 616 10.21 15.21 8.37
C HIS A 616 10.63 15.98 7.12
N TYR A 617 11.57 15.42 6.39
CA TYR A 617 12.09 15.92 5.14
C TYR A 617 12.00 14.82 4.09
N GLN A 618 11.48 15.14 2.91
CA GLN A 618 11.49 14.29 1.75
C GLN A 618 12.13 14.99 0.56
N TYR A 619 12.99 14.28 -0.15
CA TYR A 619 13.52 14.70 -1.45
C TYR A 619 13.26 13.62 -2.48
N ILE A 620 12.67 14.00 -3.61
CA ILE A 620 12.42 13.14 -4.77
C ILE A 620 13.13 13.78 -5.97
N SER A 621 14.03 13.04 -6.64
CA SER A 621 14.69 13.55 -7.86
C SER A 621 13.71 13.63 -9.03
N ASP A 622 14.14 14.30 -10.12
CA ASP A 622 13.40 14.31 -11.37
C ASP A 622 13.20 12.88 -11.91
N ARG A 623 12.09 12.65 -12.59
CA ARG A 623 11.70 11.32 -13.04
C ARG A 623 10.83 11.37 -14.29
N LEU A 624 10.81 10.28 -15.06
CA LEU A 624 9.95 10.17 -16.23
C LEU A 624 8.47 10.25 -15.81
N GLY A 625 7.68 11.06 -16.51
CA GLY A 625 6.25 11.23 -16.24
C GLY A 625 5.31 10.63 -17.31
N ASP A 626 5.85 10.29 -18.48
CA ASP A 626 5.07 9.72 -19.59
C ASP A 626 5.91 8.65 -20.31
N PRO A 627 5.45 7.40 -20.40
CA PRO A 627 6.21 6.35 -21.06
C PRO A 627 6.32 6.54 -22.60
N ALA A 628 5.39 7.32 -23.17
CA ALA A 628 5.36 7.60 -24.61
C ALA A 628 6.12 8.88 -24.99
N ASP A 629 6.48 9.72 -24.02
CA ASP A 629 7.29 10.94 -24.22
C ASP A 629 8.44 11.00 -23.21
N LEU A 630 9.62 10.55 -23.63
CA LEU A 630 10.82 10.55 -22.79
C LEU A 630 11.31 11.95 -22.40
N THR A 631 10.77 13.00 -23.03
CA THR A 631 11.08 14.40 -22.68
C THR A 631 10.18 14.94 -21.57
N PHE A 632 9.04 14.31 -21.32
CA PHE A 632 8.14 14.67 -20.24
C PHE A 632 8.66 14.19 -18.89
N ARG A 633 9.45 15.04 -18.23
CA ARG A 633 10.04 14.72 -16.92
C ARG A 633 9.39 15.56 -15.82
N LEU A 634 8.90 14.88 -14.79
CA LEU A 634 8.41 15.50 -13.58
C LEU A 634 9.59 16.12 -12.84
N PRO A 635 9.54 17.40 -12.46
CA PRO A 635 10.62 18.05 -11.72
C PRO A 635 10.91 17.37 -10.37
N SER A 636 12.14 17.52 -9.90
CA SER A 636 12.48 17.18 -8.51
C SER A 636 11.76 18.12 -7.54
N TYR A 637 11.51 17.63 -6.34
CA TYR A 637 10.92 18.43 -5.27
C TYR A 637 11.46 18.03 -3.90
N GLN A 638 11.29 18.92 -2.94
CA GLN A 638 11.60 18.68 -1.55
C GLN A 638 10.49 19.20 -0.65
N LEU A 639 10.10 18.38 0.31
CA LEU A 639 9.03 18.70 1.24
C LEU A 639 9.58 18.70 2.67
N ILE A 640 9.13 19.67 3.46
CA ILE A 640 9.38 19.69 4.89
C ILE A 640 8.03 19.76 5.60
N GLY A 641 7.81 18.82 6.52
CA GLY A 641 6.73 18.87 7.48
C GLY A 641 7.27 19.06 8.89
N VAL A 642 6.48 19.68 9.74
CA VAL A 642 6.79 19.86 11.16
C VAL A 642 5.58 19.52 12.00
N PHE A 643 5.83 19.05 13.21
CA PHE A 643 4.76 18.86 14.18
C PHE A 643 5.18 19.28 15.59
N ALA A 644 4.18 19.60 16.40
CA ALA A 644 4.32 19.76 17.83
C ALA A 644 3.15 19.09 18.54
N LYS A 645 3.44 18.31 19.57
CA LYS A 645 2.45 17.66 20.42
C LYS A 645 2.68 18.05 21.87
N TRP A 646 1.69 18.72 22.45
CA TRP A 646 1.69 19.17 23.84
C TRP A 646 0.87 18.22 24.68
N GLN A 647 1.46 17.65 25.74
CA GLN A 647 0.77 16.90 26.74
C GLN A 647 0.16 17.85 27.78
N ALA A 648 -1.12 18.22 27.59
CA ALA A 648 -1.81 19.21 28.44
C ALA A 648 -2.06 18.68 29.85
N ASN A 649 -2.29 17.38 30.01
CA ASN A 649 -2.35 16.63 31.26
C ASN A 649 -2.12 15.14 30.96
N GLU A 650 -2.17 14.27 31.99
CA GLU A 650 -1.92 12.82 31.87
C GLU A 650 -2.77 12.12 30.80
N ARG A 651 -3.94 12.66 30.44
CA ARG A 651 -4.90 12.05 29.52
C ARG A 651 -5.15 12.85 28.24
N THR A 652 -4.77 14.12 28.21
CA THR A 652 -5.12 14.99 27.09
C THR A 652 -3.87 15.50 26.39
N SER A 653 -3.78 15.29 25.09
CA SER A 653 -2.75 15.91 24.26
C SER A 653 -3.37 16.73 23.13
N VAL A 654 -2.63 17.77 22.72
CA VAL A 654 -2.98 18.65 21.59
C VAL A 654 -1.82 18.56 20.59
N SER A 655 -2.13 18.33 19.34
CA SER A 655 -1.13 18.25 18.26
C SER A 655 -1.41 19.28 17.18
N VAL A 656 -0.34 19.81 16.63
CA VAL A 656 -0.35 20.64 15.42
C VAL A 656 0.62 20.00 14.43
N ASN A 657 0.15 19.74 13.22
CA ASN A 657 0.95 19.25 12.11
C ASN A 657 0.87 20.26 10.95
N VAL A 658 1.99 20.56 10.34
CA VAL A 658 2.09 21.39 9.14
C VAL A 658 2.92 20.64 8.10
N ASP A 659 2.28 20.23 7.03
CA ASP A 659 2.93 19.55 5.90
C ASP A 659 3.25 20.58 4.80
N ASN A 660 4.33 20.34 4.04
CA ASN A 660 4.79 21.22 2.98
C ASN A 660 4.93 22.69 3.44
N VAL A 661 5.71 22.89 4.49
CA VAL A 661 5.86 24.21 5.19
C VAL A 661 6.28 25.36 4.25
N PHE A 662 6.99 25.06 3.17
CA PHE A 662 7.46 26.06 2.19
C PHE A 662 6.52 26.25 1.01
N ASP A 663 5.35 25.60 1.02
CA ASP A 663 4.34 25.67 -0.03
C ASP A 663 4.92 25.33 -1.42
N GLU A 664 5.77 24.30 -1.47
CA GLU A 664 6.38 23.82 -2.71
C GLU A 664 5.31 23.28 -3.65
N SER A 665 5.28 23.80 -4.86
CA SER A 665 4.39 23.30 -5.93
C SER A 665 5.09 22.13 -6.65
N TYR A 666 4.44 20.97 -6.69
CA TYR A 666 5.05 19.76 -7.25
C TYR A 666 4.02 18.82 -7.88
N ILE A 667 4.49 17.92 -8.72
CA ILE A 667 3.68 16.82 -9.25
C ILE A 667 4.01 15.54 -8.49
N ALA A 668 3.04 14.99 -7.79
CA ALA A 668 3.23 13.79 -6.97
C ALA A 668 3.39 12.53 -7.83
N SER A 669 2.61 12.40 -8.90
CA SER A 669 2.69 11.30 -9.88
C SER A 669 2.01 11.71 -11.18
N SER A 670 2.23 10.94 -12.24
CA SER A 670 1.52 11.12 -13.51
C SER A 670 1.26 9.77 -14.18
N TYR A 671 0.30 9.76 -15.07
CA TYR A 671 0.17 8.71 -16.08
C TYR A 671 0.77 9.18 -17.41
N ASN A 672 0.57 10.47 -17.72
CA ASN A 672 1.10 11.20 -18.86
C ASN A 672 0.87 12.71 -18.67
N ALA A 673 1.19 13.51 -19.69
CA ALA A 673 1.02 14.96 -19.67
C ALA A 673 -0.44 15.45 -19.52
N LEU A 674 -1.46 14.62 -19.80
CA LEU A 674 -2.88 14.98 -19.65
C LEU A 674 -3.46 14.51 -18.30
N TRP A 675 -2.74 13.66 -17.57
CA TRP A 675 -3.12 13.14 -16.25
C TRP A 675 -1.92 13.26 -15.30
N ALA A 676 -1.55 14.51 -14.98
CA ALA A 676 -0.51 14.83 -14.02
C ALA A 676 -1.17 15.21 -12.68
N TYR A 677 -0.86 14.48 -11.61
CA TYR A 677 -1.49 14.67 -10.30
C TYR A 677 -0.64 15.59 -9.43
N PRO A 678 -1.08 16.85 -9.14
CA PRO A 678 -0.33 17.76 -8.30
C PRO A 678 -0.26 17.25 -6.86
N GLY A 679 0.83 17.57 -6.18
CA GLY A 679 0.93 17.40 -4.74
C GLY A 679 0.16 18.45 -3.96
N ALA A 680 -0.10 18.19 -2.69
CA ALA A 680 -0.82 19.13 -1.84
C ALA A 680 0.06 20.35 -1.51
N PRO A 681 -0.50 21.58 -1.55
CA PRO A 681 0.14 22.77 -1.04
C PRO A 681 0.37 22.67 0.47
N ILE A 682 0.76 23.75 1.12
CA ILE A 682 0.88 23.78 2.58
C ILE A 682 -0.45 23.33 3.22
N GLN A 683 -0.36 22.35 4.12
CA GLN A 683 -1.50 21.81 4.86
C GLN A 683 -1.24 21.89 6.34
N PHE A 684 -2.26 22.23 7.12
CA PHE A 684 -2.17 22.16 8.57
C PHE A 684 -3.30 21.31 9.17
N LYS A 685 -3.02 20.67 10.31
CA LYS A 685 -3.99 19.93 11.11
C LYS A 685 -3.80 20.26 12.59
N LEU A 686 -4.89 20.48 13.28
CA LEU A 686 -4.98 20.62 14.74
C LEU A 686 -5.73 19.42 15.28
N GLY A 687 -5.10 18.66 16.14
CA GLY A 687 -5.66 17.48 16.77
C GLY A 687 -5.79 17.64 18.28
N VAL A 688 -6.84 17.08 18.85
CA VAL A 688 -7.00 16.90 20.29
C VAL A 688 -7.27 15.43 20.55
N SER A 689 -6.51 14.80 21.44
CA SER A 689 -6.74 13.41 21.83
C SER A 689 -6.93 13.29 23.35
N TYR A 690 -7.75 12.32 23.72
CA TYR A 690 -8.04 11.96 25.11
C TYR A 690 -7.83 10.45 25.31
N ASP A 691 -6.91 10.11 26.20
CA ASP A 691 -6.58 8.74 26.60
C ASP A 691 -7.29 8.38 27.91
N PHE A 692 -7.90 7.19 28.05
CA PHE A 692 -8.70 6.80 29.23
C PHE A 692 -8.60 5.32 29.55
#